data_87b58bd64c47b0be75d52345ff690d59
#
_entry.id   87b58bd64c47b0be75d52345ff690d59
#
_cell.length_a   1.000
_cell.length_b   1.000
_cell.length_c   1.000
_cell.angle_alpha   90.00
_cell.angle_beta   90.00
_cell.angle_gamma   90.00
#
_symmetry.space_group_name_H-M   'P 1'
#
loop_
_entity.id
_entity.type
_entity.pdbx_description
1 polymer ?
#
loop_
_entity_poly.entity_id
_entity_poly.type
_entity_poly.pdbx_seq_one_letter_code
_entity_poly.pdbx_strand_id
1 'polypeptide(L)'
;MRKDLKYKILLCLLAGSVLAANTAFAAEYTETISSGNENYSAEIKSTDGNGNYTYNFGTDAKLIINGESRGISLDYTENSNTNKIIINEKLDISVTNKDNAKAAYGIYLQGDGDKEIDRSGGGNINVLVEDSELSAFAMGSGVYLTSPSPSDNNVINIGNADINVQVLNAKYGVEAYGLTSSGIGDNNKIIMGNGSINVKGLSVNEDSSGFYNVAVSGITAYDNTEIETGDVSIVATATGNENIVETVAHGITANGWMSSGPYLNPKVITGNGDITVTAQGGLDITNANGFKVVGGTIEKGAGNIKAEVIGGTNSYDVWAQGIYAEAGSLVTKGDGNITAIAQGGELTTTYGVRNSESTVNLDIVNISSVAVNDGNNTPSAYGIYAEGNNAEVNVQGGSISAQVNNVDGVTDNNNNDSYAIFGDRSSVINVNQRTTNKVVINGDIKTGGKAAVNLNLNTSDSVLTGSIEDKKGTLNLANGARWVATGYSEVNELTMNQGNIYVDTPFWADVSITKYSGTGNILFKADDTDKEGVVNIDTSSVIFTDAEKGSFINVGIANNSINTLDIDKTEENLNVLAGKVYYAGDNDNLNGKVVIKEGLITPEASADLVFDTANNNRGSVTNITGGNRVTQTMDAMKHIAETAIVAWRQEDSTLSQRLGDLRESDGGQGIWVRMSRGEFNYDSQYENQYNFFQLGYDWARGNWHYGAAVSHNDGETTYAQGMGENRSTSLSLYGTWLGRNGHYADIVLKQGRLSNDFDIYTEAGHTHGDYDMWGTSLSGEYGRKIDLKDGWYVTPQAQMTLMRIGGEDFTTNNGIHVRQDSLESAVGRVGFEVGKAFDKKGSIYAKASLLHDFAGSADTYLSLKGLSNSYSQDIGDTWWEAGLGFNYKVNDSSYLYADVVKTFGGDVETPWQWNVGMRWAFV
;
A
#
# COMPACT_ATOMS: atom_id res chain seq x y z
N MET A 1 11.57 -0.79 21.01
CA MET A 1 11.33 -1.07 22.43
C MET A 1 9.83 -1.18 22.61
N ARG A 2 9.32 -2.40 22.52
CA ARG A 2 7.90 -2.72 22.67
C ARG A 2 7.48 -2.45 24.09
N LYS A 3 6.54 -1.54 24.30
CA LYS A 3 5.72 -1.51 25.50
C LYS A 3 4.44 -2.29 25.18
N ASP A 4 4.43 -3.53 25.60
CA ASP A 4 3.21 -4.29 25.75
C ASP A 4 2.24 -3.51 26.62
N LEU A 5 1.22 -2.94 25.99
CA LEU A 5 0.08 -2.42 26.73
C LEU A 5 -0.76 -3.62 27.14
N LYS A 6 -0.66 -3.96 28.41
CA LYS A 6 -1.39 -5.02 29.06
C LYS A 6 -2.87 -4.66 29.13
N TYR A 7 -3.64 -4.97 28.09
CA TYR A 7 -5.05 -5.27 28.26
C TYR A 7 -5.21 -6.80 28.35
N LYS A 8 -4.66 -7.37 29.42
CA LYS A 8 -5.20 -8.62 29.91
C LYS A 8 -6.48 -8.27 30.66
N ILE A 9 -7.59 -8.38 29.96
CA ILE A 9 -8.88 -8.60 30.62
C ILE A 9 -8.65 -9.79 31.53
N LEU A 10 -8.70 -9.53 32.82
CA LEU A 10 -8.65 -10.52 33.87
C LEU A 10 -9.98 -11.26 33.88
N LEU A 11 -10.24 -12.05 32.85
CA LEU A 11 -11.30 -13.04 32.87
C LEU A 11 -10.73 -14.27 33.56
N CYS A 12 -11.41 -14.70 34.56
CA CYS A 12 -11.12 -15.85 35.40
C CYS A 12 -10.26 -15.54 36.64
N LEU A 13 -10.90 -15.54 37.74
CA LEU A 13 -10.49 -15.55 39.11
C LEU A 13 -10.96 -14.32 39.92
N LEU A 14 -12.26 -14.15 39.96
CA LEU A 14 -12.92 -13.53 41.10
C LEU A 14 -14.28 -14.23 41.35
N ALA A 15 -14.26 -15.52 41.26
CA ALA A 15 -15.20 -16.34 42.04
C ALA A 15 -14.55 -16.53 43.41
N GLY A 16 -14.72 -15.58 44.31
CA GLY A 16 -14.23 -15.82 45.65
C GLY A 16 -13.69 -14.59 46.36
N SER A 17 -14.47 -13.54 46.53
CA SER A 17 -14.34 -12.63 47.67
C SER A 17 -15.34 -11.46 47.62
N VAL A 18 -16.61 -11.73 47.73
CA VAL A 18 -17.58 -10.88 48.44
C VAL A 18 -18.56 -11.79 49.15
N LEU A 19 -18.12 -12.38 50.22
CA LEU A 19 -18.99 -13.06 51.15
C LEU A 19 -18.40 -12.91 52.54
N ALA A 20 -18.68 -11.82 53.14
CA ALA A 20 -18.70 -11.74 54.62
C ALA A 20 -19.65 -10.65 55.02
N ALA A 21 -20.89 -11.01 55.26
CA ALA A 21 -21.74 -10.63 56.41
C ALA A 21 -23.22 -10.81 56.04
N ASN A 22 -23.75 -11.92 56.33
CA ASN A 22 -24.93 -12.13 57.12
C ASN A 22 -25.44 -13.56 56.92
N THR A 23 -25.17 -14.40 57.86
CA THR A 23 -25.66 -15.76 57.93
C THR A 23 -27.14 -15.79 58.31
N ALA A 24 -27.97 -15.96 57.31
CA ALA A 24 -29.22 -16.70 57.48
C ALA A 24 -29.05 -17.98 56.60
N PHE A 25 -29.10 -19.14 57.23
CA PHE A 25 -29.04 -20.44 56.57
C PHE A 25 -30.20 -20.54 55.57
N ALA A 26 -29.94 -20.33 54.29
CA ALA A 26 -30.81 -20.75 53.20
C ALA A 26 -30.71 -22.27 53.08
N ALA A 27 -31.82 -23.00 53.07
CA ALA A 27 -31.83 -24.45 52.82
C ALA A 27 -31.37 -24.68 51.37
N GLU A 28 -30.27 -25.41 51.17
CA GLU A 28 -29.87 -25.90 49.84
C GLU A 28 -30.82 -27.06 49.45
N TYR A 29 -31.61 -26.84 48.46
CA TYR A 29 -32.40 -27.89 47.85
C TYR A 29 -31.63 -28.36 46.58
N THR A 30 -31.24 -29.63 46.55
CA THR A 30 -30.55 -30.25 45.38
C THR A 30 -31.47 -31.24 44.74
N GLU A 31 -32.01 -30.92 43.60
CA GLU A 31 -32.73 -31.87 42.78
C GLU A 31 -31.72 -32.53 41.84
N THR A 32 -31.50 -33.85 41.98
CA THR A 32 -30.62 -34.61 41.10
C THR A 32 -31.47 -35.24 40.03
N ILE A 33 -31.46 -34.71 38.85
CA ILE A 33 -32.02 -35.31 37.66
C ILE A 33 -31.05 -36.39 37.16
N SER A 34 -31.49 -37.66 37.14
CA SER A 34 -30.64 -38.82 36.84
C SER A 34 -29.98 -38.70 35.48
N SER A 35 -28.68 -39.01 35.39
CA SER A 35 -27.84 -38.98 34.21
C SER A 35 -28.33 -39.91 33.12
N GLY A 36 -28.84 -39.35 32.04
CA GLY A 36 -29.06 -39.98 30.74
C GLY A 36 -29.12 -38.90 29.67
N ASN A 37 -28.84 -39.25 28.40
CA ASN A 37 -29.06 -38.39 27.23
C ASN A 37 -30.55 -38.12 27.02
N GLU A 38 -31.25 -37.55 27.99
CA GLU A 38 -32.68 -37.37 27.93
C GLU A 38 -33.00 -35.91 27.54
N ASN A 39 -34.02 -35.77 26.70
CA ASN A 39 -34.62 -34.49 26.37
C ASN A 39 -35.62 -34.13 27.47
N TYR A 40 -35.38 -33.00 28.13
CA TYR A 40 -36.32 -32.44 29.10
C TYR A 40 -37.31 -31.54 28.37
N SER A 41 -38.58 -31.67 28.69
CA SER A 41 -39.68 -30.97 28.02
C SER A 41 -40.43 -29.96 28.88
N ALA A 42 -39.97 -29.69 30.08
CA ALA A 42 -40.60 -28.76 31.01
C ALA A 42 -39.67 -27.60 31.39
N GLU A 43 -40.25 -26.42 31.59
CA GLU A 43 -39.51 -25.22 32.05
C GLU A 43 -38.76 -25.50 33.35
N ILE A 44 -37.50 -25.10 33.46
CA ILE A 44 -36.74 -25.13 34.72
C ILE A 44 -37.07 -23.86 35.48
N LYS A 45 -37.80 -23.98 36.57
CA LYS A 45 -38.21 -22.85 37.38
C LYS A 45 -38.11 -23.11 38.87
N SER A 46 -37.91 -22.06 39.66
CA SER A 46 -38.04 -22.17 41.13
C SER A 46 -39.50 -22.09 41.53
N THR A 47 -39.98 -23.08 42.29
CA THR A 47 -41.40 -23.22 42.59
C THR A 47 -41.85 -22.73 43.96
N ASP A 48 -40.98 -22.54 44.95
CA ASP A 48 -41.40 -22.11 46.28
C ASP A 48 -40.28 -21.32 47.05
N GLY A 49 -40.27 -20.14 46.94
CA GLY A 49 -40.05 -18.99 47.83
C GLY A 49 -38.73 -18.82 48.60
N ASN A 50 -37.94 -19.80 48.97
CA ASN A 50 -36.75 -19.64 49.80
C ASN A 50 -35.72 -20.74 49.54
N GLY A 51 -34.68 -20.50 48.75
CA GLY A 51 -33.58 -21.45 48.66
C GLY A 51 -32.77 -21.35 47.34
N ASN A 52 -31.65 -22.07 47.33
CA ASN A 52 -30.83 -22.28 46.14
C ASN A 52 -31.18 -23.64 45.50
N TYR A 53 -31.35 -23.65 44.21
CA TYR A 53 -31.64 -24.88 43.45
C TYR A 53 -30.42 -25.26 42.60
N THR A 54 -29.96 -26.50 42.73
CA THR A 54 -28.88 -27.03 41.93
C THR A 54 -29.41 -28.18 41.04
N TYR A 55 -29.26 -28.00 39.75
CA TYR A 55 -29.63 -29.02 38.77
C TYR A 55 -28.35 -29.64 38.21
N ASN A 56 -28.22 -30.94 38.32
CA ASN A 56 -27.10 -31.69 37.75
C ASN A 56 -27.59 -32.50 36.53
N PHE A 57 -27.12 -32.13 35.34
CA PHE A 57 -27.48 -32.79 34.09
C PHE A 57 -26.37 -33.73 33.66
N GLY A 58 -26.69 -34.70 32.80
CA GLY A 58 -25.67 -35.49 32.08
C GLY A 58 -24.90 -34.62 31.05
N THR A 59 -23.76 -35.13 30.60
CA THR A 59 -22.82 -34.39 29.74
C THR A 59 -23.37 -33.89 28.40
N ASP A 60 -24.50 -34.44 27.92
CA ASP A 60 -25.14 -34.09 26.65
C ASP A 60 -26.64 -33.77 26.82
N ALA A 61 -27.03 -33.26 27.97
CA ALA A 61 -28.42 -32.95 28.25
C ALA A 61 -28.98 -31.83 27.38
N LYS A 62 -30.25 -31.93 27.01
CA LYS A 62 -30.96 -30.91 26.24
C LYS A 62 -32.30 -30.59 26.92
N LEU A 63 -32.58 -29.29 26.99
CA LEU A 63 -33.86 -28.76 27.39
C LEU A 63 -34.67 -28.38 26.14
N ILE A 64 -35.71 -29.06 25.80
CA ILE A 64 -36.53 -28.83 24.61
C ILE A 64 -37.95 -28.44 25.09
N ILE A 65 -38.31 -27.21 24.89
CA ILE A 65 -39.61 -26.62 25.27
C ILE A 65 -40.41 -26.34 23.98
N ASN A 66 -41.60 -26.94 23.90
CA ASN A 66 -42.49 -26.69 22.75
C ASN A 66 -43.84 -26.16 23.32
N GLY A 67 -44.33 -25.05 22.79
CA GLY A 67 -45.60 -24.48 23.18
C GLY A 67 -45.57 -23.66 24.50
N GLU A 68 -44.44 -23.61 25.21
CA GLU A 68 -44.23 -22.74 26.36
C GLU A 68 -43.29 -21.60 26.01
N SER A 69 -43.29 -20.53 26.85
CA SER A 69 -42.59 -19.31 26.56
C SER A 69 -41.18 -19.21 27.15
N ARG A 70 -40.75 -20.17 28.01
CA ARG A 70 -39.47 -20.02 28.74
C ARG A 70 -38.74 -21.37 28.87
N GLY A 71 -37.41 -21.37 28.72
CA GLY A 71 -36.55 -22.51 29.01
C GLY A 71 -36.16 -22.62 30.46
N ILE A 72 -35.37 -21.64 30.95
CA ILE A 72 -35.01 -21.47 32.37
C ILE A 72 -35.59 -20.16 32.83
N SER A 73 -36.34 -20.16 33.95
CA SER A 73 -36.88 -18.94 34.48
C SER A 73 -36.74 -18.81 36.02
N LEU A 74 -36.49 -17.61 36.43
CA LEU A 74 -36.57 -17.19 37.85
C LEU A 74 -37.41 -15.92 37.85
N ASP A 75 -38.70 -16.12 38.13
CA ASP A 75 -39.72 -15.09 38.13
C ASP A 75 -40.38 -15.03 39.49
N TYR A 76 -40.24 -13.91 40.26
CA TYR A 76 -40.82 -13.76 41.57
C TYR A 76 -41.24 -12.33 41.86
N THR A 77 -42.49 -12.19 42.25
CA THR A 77 -43.12 -10.90 42.52
C THR A 77 -43.27 -10.55 43.98
N GLU A 78 -42.91 -11.41 44.94
CA GLU A 78 -43.06 -11.12 46.38
C GLU A 78 -41.92 -11.66 47.25
N ASN A 79 -41.20 -10.70 47.91
CA ASN A 79 -40.33 -10.85 49.11
C ASN A 79 -38.92 -11.47 48.95
N SER A 80 -37.96 -10.60 48.99
CA SER A 80 -36.61 -10.43 49.61
C SER A 80 -35.81 -11.67 50.10
N ASN A 81 -35.79 -12.82 49.49
CA ASN A 81 -34.82 -13.86 49.82
C ASN A 81 -34.06 -14.29 48.53
N THR A 82 -32.70 -14.33 48.60
CA THR A 82 -31.85 -14.70 47.50
C THR A 82 -32.24 -16.05 46.91
N ASN A 83 -32.63 -16.10 45.66
CA ASN A 83 -32.93 -17.31 44.92
C ASN A 83 -31.84 -17.53 43.85
N LYS A 84 -31.28 -18.73 43.86
CA LYS A 84 -30.23 -19.10 42.94
C LYS A 84 -30.56 -20.42 42.25
N ILE A 85 -30.43 -20.43 40.91
CA ILE A 85 -30.44 -21.65 40.06
C ILE A 85 -29.02 -21.92 39.61
N ILE A 86 -28.50 -23.11 39.89
CA ILE A 86 -27.15 -23.52 39.51
C ILE A 86 -27.25 -24.71 38.54
N ILE A 87 -26.59 -24.62 37.39
CA ILE A 87 -26.46 -25.67 36.40
C ILE A 87 -24.98 -25.86 36.10
N ASN A 88 -24.40 -26.92 36.67
CA ASN A 88 -22.95 -27.13 36.64
C ASN A 88 -22.45 -27.70 35.31
N GLU A 89 -23.30 -28.42 34.57
CA GLU A 89 -22.93 -29.13 33.33
C GLU A 89 -23.39 -28.36 32.11
N LYS A 90 -22.88 -28.76 30.95
CA LYS A 90 -23.30 -28.20 29.67
C LYS A 90 -24.78 -28.56 29.43
N LEU A 91 -25.62 -27.54 29.16
CA LEU A 91 -27.03 -27.75 28.84
C LEU A 91 -27.40 -26.96 27.57
N ASP A 92 -27.79 -27.67 26.53
CA ASP A 92 -28.36 -27.03 25.34
C ASP A 92 -29.86 -26.75 25.57
N ILE A 93 -30.28 -25.51 25.30
CA ILE A 93 -31.65 -25.05 25.48
C ILE A 93 -32.27 -24.78 24.13
N SER A 94 -33.47 -25.35 23.88
CA SER A 94 -34.24 -25.05 22.67
C SER A 94 -35.69 -24.75 23.06
N VAL A 95 -36.14 -23.53 22.81
CA VAL A 95 -37.49 -23.05 23.04
C VAL A 95 -38.14 -22.76 21.69
N THR A 96 -39.25 -23.48 21.42
CA THR A 96 -40.00 -23.28 20.17
C THR A 96 -41.44 -22.94 20.50
N ASN A 97 -41.90 -21.81 20.03
CA ASN A 97 -43.25 -21.32 20.20
C ASN A 97 -43.92 -21.08 18.81
N LYS A 98 -44.95 -21.86 18.51
CA LYS A 98 -45.65 -21.83 17.21
C LYS A 98 -47.14 -21.52 17.33
N ASP A 99 -47.67 -21.45 18.56
CA ASP A 99 -49.11 -21.35 18.79
C ASP A 99 -49.46 -20.06 19.56
N ASN A 100 -49.79 -19.00 18.90
CA ASN A 100 -50.39 -17.75 19.44
C ASN A 100 -49.66 -17.09 20.61
N ALA A 101 -48.41 -17.41 20.90
CA ALA A 101 -47.69 -16.85 22.02
C ALA A 101 -46.95 -15.58 21.63
N LYS A 102 -47.09 -14.57 22.46
CA LYS A 102 -46.50 -13.26 22.23
C LYS A 102 -45.00 -13.21 22.51
N ALA A 103 -44.42 -14.14 23.24
CA ALA A 103 -43.01 -14.12 23.59
C ALA A 103 -42.43 -15.53 23.85
N ALA A 104 -41.09 -15.67 23.58
CA ALA A 104 -40.31 -16.85 23.99
C ALA A 104 -38.90 -16.43 24.44
N TYR A 105 -38.44 -17.09 25.51
CA TYR A 105 -37.14 -16.77 26.14
C TYR A 105 -36.35 -18.06 26.40
N GLY A 106 -35.05 -18.07 26.06
CA GLY A 106 -34.17 -19.17 26.46
C GLY A 106 -33.93 -19.16 27.99
N ILE A 107 -33.47 -18.03 28.51
CA ILE A 107 -33.29 -17.79 29.94
C ILE A 107 -33.97 -16.47 30.28
N TYR A 108 -34.76 -16.50 31.36
CA TYR A 108 -35.54 -15.36 31.83
C TYR A 108 -35.35 -15.14 33.34
N LEU A 109 -34.96 -13.94 33.74
CA LEU A 109 -34.89 -13.52 35.12
C LEU A 109 -35.66 -12.20 35.32
N GLN A 110 -36.70 -12.25 36.14
CA GLN A 110 -37.47 -11.07 36.54
C GLN A 110 -37.76 -11.06 38.02
N GLY A 111 -37.64 -9.95 38.70
CA GLY A 111 -38.17 -9.80 40.06
C GLY A 111 -37.30 -8.89 40.94
N ASP A 112 -37.88 -8.63 42.16
CA ASP A 112 -37.27 -7.86 43.24
C ASP A 112 -36.32 -8.72 44.08
N GLY A 113 -35.18 -8.18 44.50
CA GLY A 113 -34.20 -8.83 45.35
C GLY A 113 -33.01 -9.44 44.56
N ASP A 114 -32.02 -9.93 45.28
CA ASP A 114 -30.79 -10.51 44.74
C ASP A 114 -31.07 -11.91 44.18
N LYS A 115 -31.03 -12.08 42.87
CA LYS A 115 -31.28 -13.35 42.16
C LYS A 115 -30.13 -13.74 41.23
N GLU A 116 -29.89 -15.03 41.13
CA GLU A 116 -28.79 -15.55 40.30
C GLU A 116 -29.19 -16.78 39.52
N ILE A 117 -28.86 -16.78 38.20
CA ILE A 117 -28.87 -17.97 37.39
C ILE A 117 -27.42 -18.24 36.98
N ASP A 118 -26.82 -19.32 37.49
CA ASP A 118 -25.46 -19.74 37.18
C ASP A 118 -25.48 -20.99 36.30
N ARG A 119 -25.19 -20.78 35.03
CA ARG A 119 -25.05 -21.82 34.04
C ARG A 119 -23.63 -21.76 33.45
N SER A 120 -22.65 -21.71 34.31
CA SER A 120 -21.23 -21.59 33.89
C SER A 120 -20.72 -22.79 33.09
N GLY A 121 -21.38 -23.93 33.11
CA GLY A 121 -21.12 -25.09 32.23
C GLY A 121 -21.36 -24.80 30.74
N GLY A 122 -22.07 -23.75 30.40
CA GLY A 122 -22.33 -23.30 29.05
C GLY A 122 -23.34 -24.16 28.25
N GLY A 123 -23.29 -24.05 26.93
CA GLY A 123 -24.17 -24.75 25.98
C GLY A 123 -24.95 -23.77 25.09
N ASN A 124 -25.60 -24.29 24.07
CA ASN A 124 -26.31 -23.49 23.09
C ASN A 124 -27.70 -23.06 23.58
N ILE A 125 -28.17 -21.91 23.13
CA ILE A 125 -29.50 -21.39 23.40
C ILE A 125 -30.17 -21.11 22.06
N ASN A 126 -31.23 -21.86 21.72
CA ASN A 126 -31.99 -21.69 20.51
C ASN A 126 -33.43 -21.27 20.88
N VAL A 127 -33.86 -20.13 20.37
CA VAL A 127 -35.23 -19.63 20.53
C VAL A 127 -35.85 -19.42 19.18
N LEU A 128 -36.98 -20.10 18.93
CA LEU A 128 -37.77 -19.95 17.72
C LEU A 128 -39.19 -19.51 18.09
N VAL A 129 -39.58 -18.34 17.58
CA VAL A 129 -40.95 -17.88 17.56
C VAL A 129 -41.42 -17.86 16.13
N GLU A 130 -42.43 -18.65 15.82
CA GLU A 130 -43.04 -18.68 14.49
C GLU A 130 -44.53 -18.40 14.64
N ASP A 131 -44.97 -17.24 14.22
CA ASP A 131 -46.35 -16.81 14.43
C ASP A 131 -47.27 -17.40 13.35
N SER A 132 -48.35 -18.00 13.79
CA SER A 132 -49.44 -18.44 12.94
C SER A 132 -50.63 -17.49 13.08
N GLU A 133 -50.73 -16.51 12.23
CA GLU A 133 -51.91 -15.74 11.81
C GLU A 133 -52.59 -14.79 12.80
N LEU A 134 -52.36 -14.79 14.14
CA LEU A 134 -53.29 -14.08 15.04
C LEU A 134 -52.69 -13.19 16.12
N SER A 135 -51.37 -13.10 16.33
CA SER A 135 -50.84 -12.22 17.37
C SER A 135 -50.40 -10.87 16.82
N ALA A 136 -50.71 -9.82 17.56
CA ALA A 136 -50.38 -8.44 17.20
C ALA A 136 -48.90 -8.11 17.33
N PHE A 137 -48.08 -8.99 17.97
CA PHE A 137 -46.69 -8.73 18.28
C PHE A 137 -45.98 -10.03 18.67
N ALA A 138 -44.79 -10.28 18.11
CA ALA A 138 -43.99 -11.45 18.42
C ALA A 138 -42.63 -11.05 19.00
N MET A 139 -42.20 -11.66 20.11
CA MET A 139 -40.91 -11.39 20.76
C MET A 139 -40.12 -12.67 21.00
N GLY A 140 -38.82 -12.65 20.72
CA GLY A 140 -37.91 -13.72 21.06
C GLY A 140 -36.65 -13.18 21.75
N SER A 141 -36.21 -13.80 22.83
CA SER A 141 -34.92 -13.44 23.45
C SER A 141 -34.16 -14.68 23.90
N GLY A 142 -32.84 -14.70 23.59
CA GLY A 142 -31.96 -15.74 24.09
C GLY A 142 -31.83 -15.67 25.63
N VAL A 143 -31.44 -14.51 26.14
CA VAL A 143 -31.33 -14.24 27.58
C VAL A 143 -32.00 -12.90 27.89
N TYR A 144 -32.88 -12.88 28.84
CA TYR A 144 -33.61 -11.70 29.25
C TYR A 144 -33.50 -11.50 30.76
N LEU A 145 -32.93 -10.36 31.23
CA LEU A 145 -32.87 -9.95 32.60
C LEU A 145 -33.64 -8.64 32.77
N THR A 146 -34.57 -8.59 33.73
CA THR A 146 -35.28 -7.35 34.08
C THR A 146 -35.47 -7.22 35.60
N SER A 147 -35.25 -5.99 36.09
CA SER A 147 -35.41 -5.68 37.50
C SER A 147 -36.12 -4.35 37.68
N PRO A 148 -37.24 -4.31 38.39
CA PRO A 148 -38.01 -3.09 38.64
C PRO A 148 -37.50 -2.26 39.83
N SER A 149 -36.61 -2.78 40.68
CA SER A 149 -36.16 -2.13 41.91
C SER A 149 -34.70 -1.66 41.83
N PRO A 150 -34.40 -0.42 42.32
CA PRO A 150 -33.03 0.10 42.29
C PRO A 150 -32.04 -0.59 43.24
N SER A 151 -32.52 -1.44 44.17
CA SER A 151 -31.66 -2.14 45.11
C SER A 151 -31.28 -3.56 44.71
N ASP A 152 -31.69 -4.02 43.54
CA ASP A 152 -31.53 -5.41 43.15
C ASP A 152 -30.15 -5.67 42.53
N ASN A 153 -29.57 -6.84 42.84
CA ASN A 153 -28.31 -7.33 42.29
C ASN A 153 -28.59 -8.66 41.58
N ASN A 154 -29.10 -8.60 40.37
CA ASN A 154 -29.48 -9.80 39.62
C ASN A 154 -28.35 -10.20 38.67
N VAL A 155 -27.99 -11.50 38.68
CA VAL A 155 -26.88 -12.00 37.85
C VAL A 155 -27.32 -13.20 37.04
N ILE A 156 -27.02 -13.19 35.74
CA ILE A 156 -27.11 -14.37 34.85
C ILE A 156 -25.72 -14.67 34.32
N ASN A 157 -25.19 -15.84 34.68
CA ASN A 157 -23.94 -16.36 34.09
C ASN A 157 -24.27 -17.54 33.19
N ILE A 158 -23.98 -17.45 31.91
CA ILE A 158 -24.36 -18.49 30.92
C ILE A 158 -23.18 -19.30 30.40
N GLY A 159 -21.96 -18.98 30.83
CA GLY A 159 -20.74 -19.63 30.31
C GLY A 159 -20.54 -19.43 28.81
N ASN A 160 -19.82 -20.35 28.16
CA ASN A 160 -19.65 -20.32 26.69
C ASN A 160 -20.95 -20.79 26.01
N ALA A 161 -21.46 -20.00 25.06
CA ALA A 161 -22.74 -20.30 24.44
C ALA A 161 -22.80 -19.77 22.98
N ASP A 162 -23.47 -20.53 22.11
CA ASP A 162 -23.99 -20.03 20.85
C ASP A 162 -25.49 -19.74 21.04
N ILE A 163 -25.89 -18.49 20.81
CA ILE A 163 -27.24 -18.02 20.97
C ILE A 163 -27.86 -17.80 19.59
N ASN A 164 -28.94 -18.49 19.30
CA ASN A 164 -29.70 -18.34 18.06
C ASN A 164 -31.14 -17.96 18.38
N VAL A 165 -31.57 -16.79 17.97
CA VAL A 165 -32.93 -16.30 18.18
C VAL A 165 -33.56 -16.02 16.81
N GLN A 166 -34.70 -16.60 16.54
CA GLN A 166 -35.46 -16.38 15.31
C GLN A 166 -36.91 -16.07 15.64
N VAL A 167 -37.37 -14.93 15.16
CA VAL A 167 -38.78 -14.53 15.18
C VAL A 167 -39.23 -14.38 13.74
N LEU A 168 -40.02 -15.31 13.28
CA LEU A 168 -40.36 -15.49 11.88
C LEU A 168 -41.85 -15.40 11.62
N ASN A 169 -42.19 -14.90 10.45
CA ASN A 169 -43.57 -14.86 9.91
C ASN A 169 -44.59 -14.12 10.79
N ALA A 170 -44.14 -13.22 11.66
CA ALA A 170 -45.04 -12.41 12.46
C ALA A 170 -45.85 -11.48 11.56
N LYS A 171 -47.16 -11.41 11.74
CA LYS A 171 -48.07 -10.60 10.95
C LYS A 171 -47.92 -9.12 11.25
N TYR A 172 -47.52 -8.75 12.45
CA TYR A 172 -47.44 -7.37 12.88
C TYR A 172 -46.03 -7.03 13.34
N GLY A 173 -45.78 -6.62 14.57
CA GLY A 173 -44.46 -6.26 15.07
C GLY A 173 -43.56 -7.44 15.43
N VAL A 174 -42.27 -7.28 15.29
CA VAL A 174 -41.25 -8.25 15.64
C VAL A 174 -40.23 -7.61 16.56
N GLU A 175 -39.92 -8.23 17.69
CA GLU A 175 -38.75 -7.97 18.52
C GLU A 175 -37.93 -9.22 18.70
N ALA A 176 -36.62 -9.15 18.41
CA ALA A 176 -35.71 -10.28 18.59
C ALA A 176 -34.39 -9.83 19.22
N TYR A 177 -34.01 -10.49 20.32
CA TYR A 177 -32.85 -10.10 21.12
C TYR A 177 -31.95 -11.30 21.42
N GLY A 178 -30.63 -11.16 21.34
CA GLY A 178 -29.69 -12.19 21.81
C GLY A 178 -29.54 -12.15 23.32
N LEU A 179 -28.90 -11.12 23.86
CA LEU A 179 -28.79 -10.81 25.29
C LEU A 179 -29.48 -9.49 25.55
N THR A 180 -30.40 -9.47 26.53
CA THR A 180 -31.09 -8.26 26.92
C THR A 180 -31.08 -8.12 28.43
N SER A 181 -30.64 -6.97 28.90
CA SER A 181 -30.74 -6.59 30.32
C SER A 181 -31.40 -5.23 30.45
N SER A 182 -32.45 -5.16 31.29
CA SER A 182 -33.14 -3.92 31.61
C SER A 182 -33.46 -3.84 33.09
N GLY A 183 -33.41 -2.65 33.68
CA GLY A 183 -33.78 -2.45 35.03
C GLY A 183 -33.00 -1.36 35.74
N ILE A 184 -33.62 -0.73 36.70
CA ILE A 184 -33.06 0.40 37.47
C ILE A 184 -32.11 -0.02 38.61
N GLY A 185 -31.89 -1.32 38.83
CA GLY A 185 -31.00 -1.84 39.85
C GLY A 185 -29.52 -1.61 39.53
N ASP A 186 -28.73 -1.29 40.57
CA ASP A 186 -27.35 -0.82 40.40
C ASP A 186 -26.32 -1.90 40.00
N ASN A 187 -26.67 -3.19 40.12
CA ASN A 187 -25.72 -4.28 39.86
C ASN A 187 -26.32 -5.45 39.03
N ASN A 188 -27.26 -5.15 38.17
CA ASN A 188 -27.82 -6.18 37.28
C ASN A 188 -26.81 -6.54 36.20
N LYS A 189 -26.52 -7.85 36.06
CA LYS A 189 -25.42 -8.28 35.21
C LYS A 189 -25.72 -9.57 34.42
N ILE A 190 -25.39 -9.56 33.14
CA ILE A 190 -25.29 -10.79 32.31
C ILE A 190 -23.82 -11.05 32.01
N ILE A 191 -23.38 -12.29 32.25
CA ILE A 191 -22.02 -12.74 31.94
C ILE A 191 -22.11 -13.90 30.97
N MET A 192 -21.44 -13.76 29.86
CA MET A 192 -21.28 -14.78 28.83
C MET A 192 -19.78 -15.03 28.56
N GLY A 193 -19.37 -16.30 28.40
CA GLY A 193 -18.05 -16.62 27.90
C GLY A 193 -17.92 -16.36 26.39
N ASN A 194 -17.14 -17.18 25.72
CA ASN A 194 -16.97 -17.10 24.26
C ASN A 194 -18.16 -17.74 23.53
N GLY A 195 -18.40 -17.30 22.29
CA GLY A 195 -19.44 -17.90 21.45
C GLY A 195 -19.91 -17.00 20.31
N SER A 196 -21.16 -17.26 19.87
CA SER A 196 -21.80 -16.47 18.83
C SER A 196 -23.21 -16.06 19.21
N ILE A 197 -23.69 -14.93 18.67
CA ILE A 197 -25.05 -14.44 18.84
C ILE A 197 -25.63 -14.18 17.45
N ASN A 198 -26.60 -14.98 17.06
CA ASN A 198 -27.35 -14.86 15.82
C ASN A 198 -28.80 -14.53 16.11
N VAL A 199 -29.23 -13.35 15.65
CA VAL A 199 -30.61 -12.88 15.88
C VAL A 199 -31.26 -12.52 14.56
N LYS A 200 -32.44 -13.05 14.31
CA LYS A 200 -33.21 -12.80 13.08
C LYS A 200 -34.66 -12.47 13.40
N GLY A 201 -35.13 -11.36 12.85
CA GLY A 201 -36.54 -10.96 12.87
C GLY A 201 -37.05 -10.79 11.44
N LEU A 202 -38.21 -11.39 11.15
CA LEU A 202 -38.89 -11.32 9.86
C LEU A 202 -40.37 -11.08 10.07
N SER A 203 -40.88 -9.96 9.55
CA SER A 203 -42.32 -9.70 9.45
C SER A 203 -42.80 -9.89 8.00
N VAL A 204 -43.97 -10.46 7.86
CA VAL A 204 -44.65 -10.72 6.59
C VAL A 204 -45.98 -9.94 6.48
N ASN A 205 -46.11 -8.80 7.16
CA ASN A 205 -47.34 -8.04 7.24
C ASN A 205 -47.89 -7.68 5.84
N GLU A 206 -49.15 -8.04 5.62
CA GLU A 206 -49.91 -7.71 4.37
C GLU A 206 -50.87 -6.52 4.58
N ASP A 207 -50.97 -5.98 5.80
CA ASP A 207 -51.93 -4.92 6.18
C ASP A 207 -51.24 -3.58 6.43
N SER A 208 -51.52 -2.56 5.64
CA SER A 208 -50.98 -1.22 5.75
C SER A 208 -51.66 -0.31 6.79
N SER A 209 -52.58 -0.82 7.61
CA SER A 209 -53.42 0.02 8.49
C SER A 209 -52.83 0.25 9.89
N GLY A 210 -51.64 -0.31 10.21
CA GLY A 210 -51.06 -0.20 11.56
C GLY A 210 -49.59 0.28 11.54
N PHE A 211 -49.14 0.85 12.69
CA PHE A 211 -47.73 1.21 12.91
C PHE A 211 -46.96 -0.01 13.45
N TYR A 212 -46.34 -0.76 12.57
CA TYR A 212 -45.64 -1.99 12.95
C TYR A 212 -44.14 -1.88 12.71
N ASN A 213 -43.37 -2.45 13.62
CA ASN A 213 -41.92 -2.35 13.60
C ASN A 213 -41.26 -3.72 13.63
N VAL A 214 -40.12 -3.88 13.00
CA VAL A 214 -39.19 -5.00 13.14
C VAL A 214 -37.93 -4.48 13.86
N ALA A 215 -37.72 -4.91 15.09
CA ALA A 215 -36.56 -4.54 15.89
C ALA A 215 -35.75 -5.77 16.28
N VAL A 216 -34.46 -5.77 15.88
CA VAL A 216 -33.54 -6.87 16.15
C VAL A 216 -32.29 -6.34 16.82
N SER A 217 -31.81 -7.01 17.88
CA SER A 217 -30.57 -6.63 18.54
C SER A 217 -29.76 -7.85 19.02
N GLY A 218 -28.45 -7.85 18.79
CA GLY A 218 -27.55 -8.86 19.32
C GLY A 218 -27.42 -8.76 20.83
N ILE A 219 -26.96 -7.62 21.34
CA ILE A 219 -26.80 -7.33 22.78
C ILE A 219 -27.48 -6.01 23.08
N THR A 220 -28.29 -5.97 24.14
CA THR A 220 -28.97 -4.75 24.56
C THR A 220 -28.88 -4.58 26.11
N ALA A 221 -28.24 -3.52 26.54
CA ALA A 221 -28.22 -3.09 27.93
C ALA A 221 -29.02 -1.79 28.09
N TYR A 222 -29.99 -1.78 28.97
CA TYR A 222 -30.76 -0.60 29.33
C TYR A 222 -30.47 -0.19 30.78
N ASP A 223 -30.72 1.06 31.10
CA ASP A 223 -30.67 1.62 32.44
C ASP A 223 -29.28 1.45 33.10
N ASN A 224 -29.20 0.92 34.32
CA ASN A 224 -27.95 0.71 35.07
C ASN A 224 -27.42 -0.73 34.99
N THR A 225 -27.60 -1.38 33.89
CA THR A 225 -27.23 -2.78 33.73
C THR A 225 -25.87 -2.97 33.02
N GLU A 226 -25.24 -4.10 33.31
CA GLU A 226 -23.95 -4.48 32.72
C GLU A 226 -24.05 -5.82 31.99
N ILE A 227 -23.51 -5.88 30.75
CA ILE A 227 -23.36 -7.13 30.01
C ILE A 227 -21.88 -7.31 29.70
N GLU A 228 -21.30 -8.40 30.17
CA GLU A 228 -19.91 -8.81 29.88
C GLU A 228 -19.89 -10.08 29.05
N THR A 229 -19.12 -10.07 27.97
CA THR A 229 -18.89 -11.27 27.17
C THR A 229 -17.40 -11.49 26.92
N GLY A 230 -17.02 -12.76 26.71
CA GLY A 230 -15.72 -13.09 26.13
C GLY A 230 -15.66 -12.72 24.65
N ASP A 231 -14.91 -13.48 23.85
CA ASP A 231 -14.83 -13.30 22.40
C ASP A 231 -16.15 -13.77 21.76
N VAL A 232 -16.91 -12.81 21.23
CA VAL A 232 -18.24 -13.06 20.68
C VAL A 232 -18.43 -12.42 19.31
N SER A 233 -18.88 -13.22 18.34
CA SER A 233 -19.33 -12.72 17.04
C SER A 233 -20.85 -12.54 17.04
N ILE A 234 -21.33 -11.43 16.49
CA ILE A 234 -22.75 -11.05 16.49
C ILE A 234 -23.26 -10.91 15.07
N VAL A 235 -24.38 -11.54 14.77
CA VAL A 235 -25.13 -11.33 13.55
C VAL A 235 -26.57 -10.96 13.90
N ALA A 236 -27.01 -9.77 13.49
CA ALA A 236 -28.36 -9.26 13.71
C ALA A 236 -29.02 -8.91 12.38
N THR A 237 -30.14 -9.56 12.05
CA THR A 237 -30.83 -9.37 10.77
C THR A 237 -32.30 -9.04 10.97
N ALA A 238 -32.72 -7.85 10.56
CA ALA A 238 -34.11 -7.42 10.54
C ALA A 238 -34.63 -7.36 9.11
N THR A 239 -35.77 -7.97 8.85
CA THR A 239 -36.41 -7.92 7.53
C THR A 239 -37.89 -7.52 7.71
N GLY A 240 -38.24 -6.38 7.20
CA GLY A 240 -39.60 -5.89 7.02
C GLY A 240 -40.02 -5.93 5.54
N ASN A 241 -41.23 -5.53 5.28
CA ASN A 241 -41.72 -5.27 3.93
C ASN A 241 -42.28 -3.83 3.84
N GLU A 242 -42.87 -3.47 2.74
CA GLU A 242 -43.42 -2.15 2.44
C GLU A 242 -44.57 -1.69 3.37
N ASN A 243 -45.07 -2.57 4.24
CA ASN A 243 -46.14 -2.26 5.21
C ASN A 243 -45.58 -2.11 6.64
N ILE A 244 -44.31 -2.33 6.84
CA ILE A 244 -43.61 -2.15 8.14
C ILE A 244 -43.08 -0.74 8.20
N VAL A 245 -43.49 0.04 9.22
CA VAL A 245 -43.09 1.45 9.39
C VAL A 245 -41.60 1.55 9.67
N GLU A 246 -41.08 0.76 10.62
CA GLU A 246 -39.66 0.78 10.95
C GLU A 246 -39.05 -0.62 10.88
N THR A 247 -37.93 -0.75 10.20
CA THR A 247 -37.09 -1.95 10.22
C THR A 247 -35.71 -1.59 10.78
N VAL A 248 -35.43 -2.08 11.99
CA VAL A 248 -34.24 -1.67 12.74
C VAL A 248 -33.43 -2.87 13.21
N ALA A 249 -32.13 -2.85 12.97
CA ALA A 249 -31.19 -3.85 13.46
C ALA A 249 -30.01 -3.22 14.19
N HIS A 250 -29.66 -3.78 15.35
CA HIS A 250 -28.54 -3.35 16.18
C HIS A 250 -27.61 -4.51 16.52
N GLY A 251 -26.30 -4.31 16.45
CA GLY A 251 -25.32 -5.28 16.93
C GLY A 251 -25.25 -5.20 18.47
N ILE A 252 -24.84 -4.06 18.99
CA ILE A 252 -24.76 -3.80 20.44
C ILE A 252 -25.45 -2.47 20.76
N THR A 253 -26.34 -2.50 21.74
CA THR A 253 -27.04 -1.32 22.26
C THR A 253 -26.71 -1.12 23.74
N ALA A 254 -26.35 0.10 24.13
CA ALA A 254 -26.29 0.56 25.53
C ALA A 254 -27.10 1.87 25.65
N ASN A 255 -28.27 1.79 26.25
CA ASN A 255 -29.20 2.90 26.27
C ASN A 255 -29.64 3.27 27.71
N GLY A 256 -29.09 4.35 28.21
CA GLY A 256 -29.38 4.92 29.53
C GLY A 256 -30.40 6.05 29.52
N TRP A 257 -31.14 6.20 28.42
CA TRP A 257 -32.08 7.31 28.30
C TRP A 257 -33.36 7.08 29.15
N MET A 258 -33.66 8.03 29.99
CA MET A 258 -34.93 8.07 30.76
C MET A 258 -35.76 9.28 30.33
N SER A 259 -37.07 9.09 30.18
CA SER A 259 -37.99 10.17 29.77
C SER A 259 -38.11 11.33 30.79
N SER A 260 -37.60 11.21 32.01
CA SER A 260 -37.75 12.20 33.08
C SER A 260 -36.70 12.09 34.20
N GLY A 261 -35.43 11.82 33.90
CA GLY A 261 -34.39 11.72 34.95
C GLY A 261 -32.97 11.88 34.41
N PRO A 262 -31.95 11.80 35.24
CA PRO A 262 -30.56 11.76 34.76
C PRO A 262 -30.35 10.49 33.95
N TYR A 263 -29.46 10.57 32.95
CA TYR A 263 -29.02 9.39 32.18
C TYR A 263 -28.44 8.38 33.16
N LEU A 264 -28.88 7.14 33.07
CA LEU A 264 -28.25 5.98 33.68
C LEU A 264 -27.09 5.53 32.76
N ASN A 265 -26.16 4.76 33.25
CA ASN A 265 -24.95 4.39 32.52
C ASN A 265 -24.89 2.87 32.28
N PRO A 266 -25.69 2.32 31.36
CA PRO A 266 -25.57 0.91 30.99
C PRO A 266 -24.19 0.65 30.38
N LYS A 267 -23.68 -0.55 30.67
CA LYS A 267 -22.35 -0.92 30.23
C LYS A 267 -22.33 -2.25 29.48
N VAL A 268 -21.69 -2.28 28.35
CA VAL A 268 -21.44 -3.51 27.58
C VAL A 268 -19.93 -3.66 27.35
N ILE A 269 -19.39 -4.75 27.85
CA ILE A 269 -17.98 -5.12 27.65
C ILE A 269 -17.93 -6.40 26.82
N THR A 270 -17.27 -6.37 25.66
CA THR A 270 -17.11 -7.57 24.84
C THR A 270 -15.64 -7.78 24.45
N GLY A 271 -15.19 -9.03 24.40
CA GLY A 271 -13.90 -9.39 23.84
C GLY A 271 -13.83 -9.17 22.33
N ASN A 272 -12.99 -9.96 21.66
CA ASN A 272 -12.85 -9.90 20.20
C ASN A 272 -14.06 -10.56 19.51
N GLY A 273 -14.19 -10.31 18.21
CA GLY A 273 -15.23 -10.92 17.36
C GLY A 273 -15.87 -9.89 16.44
N ASP A 274 -16.47 -10.39 15.36
CA ASP A 274 -17.07 -9.56 14.32
C ASP A 274 -18.54 -9.27 14.62
N ILE A 275 -19.02 -8.12 14.20
CA ILE A 275 -20.42 -7.69 14.32
C ILE A 275 -20.94 -7.40 12.91
N THR A 276 -21.96 -8.13 12.49
CA THR A 276 -22.65 -7.91 11.23
C THR A 276 -24.11 -7.60 11.50
N VAL A 277 -24.57 -6.47 11.00
CA VAL A 277 -25.93 -5.98 11.18
C VAL A 277 -26.53 -5.70 9.83
N THR A 278 -27.71 -6.25 9.57
CA THR A 278 -28.43 -6.05 8.32
C THR A 278 -29.88 -5.68 8.59
N ALA A 279 -30.33 -4.60 7.99
CA ALA A 279 -31.76 -4.21 7.98
C ALA A 279 -32.24 -4.12 6.53
N GLN A 280 -33.40 -4.70 6.25
CA GLN A 280 -33.97 -4.72 4.92
C GLN A 280 -35.48 -4.44 4.93
N GLY A 281 -35.94 -3.60 4.03
CA GLY A 281 -37.34 -3.21 3.91
C GLY A 281 -37.70 -2.07 4.86
N GLY A 282 -39.00 -1.84 5.06
CA GLY A 282 -39.52 -0.70 5.82
C GLY A 282 -40.15 0.36 4.92
N LEU A 283 -41.20 1.04 5.42
CA LEU A 283 -41.91 2.11 4.72
C LEU A 283 -41.30 3.47 5.03
N ASP A 284 -41.01 3.74 6.31
CA ASP A 284 -40.59 5.06 6.79
C ASP A 284 -39.10 5.02 7.13
N ILE A 285 -38.71 4.17 8.07
CA ILE A 285 -37.32 4.06 8.54
C ILE A 285 -36.76 2.64 8.32
N THR A 286 -35.58 2.58 7.70
CA THR A 286 -34.78 1.36 7.67
C THR A 286 -33.37 1.67 8.20
N ASN A 287 -32.99 1.04 9.32
CA ASN A 287 -31.80 1.42 10.04
C ASN A 287 -30.98 0.21 10.54
N ALA A 288 -29.65 0.27 10.34
CA ALA A 288 -28.71 -0.68 10.92
C ALA A 288 -27.59 0.03 11.69
N ASN A 289 -27.39 -0.35 12.94
CA ASN A 289 -26.29 0.18 13.77
C ASN A 289 -25.41 -0.98 14.26
N GLY A 290 -24.11 -0.92 13.99
CA GLY A 290 -23.13 -1.79 14.65
C GLY A 290 -23.18 -1.58 16.17
N PHE A 291 -22.94 -0.34 16.60
CA PHE A 291 -23.19 0.14 17.97
C PHE A 291 -24.26 1.23 17.99
N LYS A 292 -25.10 1.18 19.02
CA LYS A 292 -26.01 2.27 19.39
C LYS A 292 -25.85 2.58 20.88
N VAL A 293 -25.27 3.73 21.20
CA VAL A 293 -24.95 4.11 22.57
C VAL A 293 -25.59 5.46 22.90
N VAL A 294 -26.44 5.49 23.90
CA VAL A 294 -27.15 6.69 24.36
C VAL A 294 -26.99 6.79 25.87
N GLY A 295 -26.12 7.68 26.35
CA GLY A 295 -25.85 7.84 27.79
C GLY A 295 -25.18 6.61 28.44
N GLY A 296 -24.53 5.73 27.64
CA GLY A 296 -23.96 4.47 28.11
C GLY A 296 -22.49 4.29 27.73
N THR A 297 -22.01 3.08 28.04
CA THR A 297 -20.61 2.71 27.74
C THR A 297 -20.55 1.40 26.93
N ILE A 298 -19.79 1.38 25.86
CA ILE A 298 -19.39 0.15 25.15
C ILE A 298 -17.86 0.06 25.10
N GLU A 299 -17.35 -1.06 25.63
CA GLU A 299 -15.94 -1.45 25.51
C GLU A 299 -15.85 -2.72 24.65
N LYS A 300 -15.28 -2.63 23.47
CA LYS A 300 -15.15 -3.74 22.50
C LYS A 300 -13.69 -3.99 22.19
N GLY A 301 -13.27 -5.25 22.27
CA GLY A 301 -11.98 -5.69 21.75
C GLY A 301 -11.87 -5.59 20.23
N ALA A 302 -10.90 -6.25 19.65
CA ALA A 302 -10.69 -6.26 18.20
C ALA A 302 -11.82 -6.99 17.46
N GLY A 303 -11.98 -6.67 16.17
CA GLY A 303 -12.97 -7.27 15.27
C GLY A 303 -13.62 -6.25 14.35
N ASN A 304 -14.32 -6.74 13.35
CA ASN A 304 -14.96 -5.91 12.32
C ASN A 304 -16.40 -5.56 12.75
N ILE A 305 -16.85 -4.39 12.34
CA ILE A 305 -18.23 -3.94 12.46
C ILE A 305 -18.73 -3.67 11.05
N LYS A 306 -19.79 -4.36 10.63
CA LYS A 306 -20.49 -4.09 9.36
C LYS A 306 -21.96 -3.79 9.64
N ALA A 307 -22.40 -2.61 9.23
CA ALA A 307 -23.81 -2.20 9.22
C ALA A 307 -24.24 -2.05 7.75
N GLU A 308 -25.26 -2.78 7.34
CA GLU A 308 -25.76 -2.79 5.96
C GLU A 308 -27.27 -2.60 5.93
N VAL A 309 -27.74 -1.68 5.10
CA VAL A 309 -29.15 -1.36 4.95
C VAL A 309 -29.58 -1.39 3.49
N ILE A 310 -30.71 -2.05 3.26
CA ILE A 310 -31.39 -2.02 1.95
C ILE A 310 -32.81 -1.52 2.21
N GLY A 311 -33.07 -0.28 1.88
CA GLY A 311 -34.40 0.32 2.00
C GLY A 311 -35.42 -0.40 1.09
N GLY A 312 -36.66 -0.37 1.48
CA GLY A 312 -37.79 -0.76 0.63
C GLY A 312 -38.03 0.24 -0.51
N THR A 313 -38.87 -0.12 -1.48
CA THR A 313 -39.20 0.73 -2.65
C THR A 313 -39.81 2.08 -2.29
N ASN A 314 -40.38 2.20 -1.10
CA ASN A 314 -41.03 3.40 -0.60
C ASN A 314 -40.45 3.89 0.74
N SER A 315 -39.27 3.38 1.15
CA SER A 315 -38.62 3.84 2.38
C SER A 315 -38.29 5.33 2.25
N TYR A 316 -38.54 6.08 3.33
CA TYR A 316 -38.18 7.49 3.38
C TYR A 316 -36.74 7.67 3.84
N ASP A 317 -36.44 7.24 5.08
CA ASP A 317 -35.11 7.35 5.71
C ASP A 317 -34.39 5.99 5.78
N VAL A 318 -33.21 5.94 5.18
CA VAL A 318 -32.36 4.73 5.15
C VAL A 318 -30.98 5.04 5.72
N TRP A 319 -30.67 4.47 6.89
CA TRP A 319 -29.44 4.77 7.62
C TRP A 319 -28.62 3.53 7.96
N ALA A 320 -27.35 3.55 7.59
CA ALA A 320 -26.37 2.60 8.09
C ALA A 320 -25.31 3.32 8.95
N GLN A 321 -25.11 2.85 10.17
CA GLN A 321 -24.15 3.43 11.09
C GLN A 321 -23.26 2.34 11.67
N GLY A 322 -21.94 2.44 11.49
CA GLY A 322 -21.01 1.54 12.16
C GLY A 322 -21.04 1.73 13.67
N ILE A 323 -20.84 2.97 14.11
CA ILE A 323 -20.95 3.40 15.52
C ILE A 323 -21.84 4.64 15.60
N TYR A 324 -22.83 4.61 16.45
CA TYR A 324 -23.63 5.76 16.86
C TYR A 324 -23.51 5.99 18.36
N ALA A 325 -22.98 7.13 18.76
CA ALA A 325 -22.81 7.53 20.15
C ALA A 325 -23.46 8.89 20.42
N GLU A 326 -24.27 8.98 21.49
CA GLU A 326 -25.04 10.16 21.82
C GLU A 326 -25.12 10.36 23.36
N ALA A 327 -25.36 11.60 23.78
CA ALA A 327 -25.74 11.96 25.14
C ALA A 327 -24.69 11.60 26.21
N GLY A 328 -23.43 11.96 26.02
CA GLY A 328 -22.35 11.73 26.96
C GLY A 328 -21.85 10.29 27.05
N SER A 329 -22.09 9.50 26.01
CA SER A 329 -21.63 8.11 25.90
C SER A 329 -20.13 7.97 25.84
N LEU A 330 -19.64 6.80 26.22
CA LEU A 330 -18.25 6.40 26.02
C LEU A 330 -18.18 5.12 25.16
N VAL A 331 -17.48 5.21 24.06
CA VAL A 331 -17.19 4.06 23.18
C VAL A 331 -15.70 3.84 23.10
N THR A 332 -15.25 2.61 23.37
CA THR A 332 -13.87 2.19 23.12
C THR A 332 -13.89 0.93 22.25
N LYS A 333 -13.15 0.95 21.15
CA LYS A 333 -13.06 -0.19 20.23
C LYS A 333 -11.60 -0.43 19.83
N GLY A 334 -11.16 -1.69 19.95
CA GLY A 334 -9.88 -2.17 19.45
C GLY A 334 -9.80 -2.23 17.92
N ASP A 335 -8.74 -2.81 17.40
CA ASP A 335 -8.44 -2.88 15.97
C ASP A 335 -9.56 -3.54 15.13
N GLY A 336 -9.61 -3.17 13.83
CA GLY A 336 -10.51 -3.81 12.85
C GLY A 336 -11.18 -2.82 11.90
N ASN A 337 -12.13 -3.31 11.12
CA ASN A 337 -12.85 -2.50 10.14
C ASN A 337 -14.19 -2.01 10.71
N ILE A 338 -14.61 -0.82 10.30
CA ILE A 338 -15.94 -0.26 10.55
C ILE A 338 -16.53 0.08 9.18
N THR A 339 -17.56 -0.63 8.77
CA THR A 339 -18.16 -0.47 7.45
C THR A 339 -19.64 -0.16 7.59
N ALA A 340 -20.10 0.91 6.95
CA ALA A 340 -21.49 1.29 6.84
C ALA A 340 -21.89 1.37 5.36
N ILE A 341 -22.93 0.65 4.96
CA ILE A 341 -23.43 0.60 3.57
C ILE A 341 -24.94 0.79 3.58
N ALA A 342 -25.46 1.74 2.80
CA ALA A 342 -26.89 1.94 2.65
C ALA A 342 -27.27 2.11 1.18
N GLN A 343 -28.41 1.54 0.82
CA GLN A 343 -29.00 1.63 -0.51
C GLN A 343 -30.52 1.77 -0.44
N GLY A 344 -31.10 2.50 -1.36
CA GLY A 344 -32.56 2.68 -1.47
C GLY A 344 -33.11 3.77 -0.55
N GLY A 345 -34.42 4.01 -0.62
CA GLY A 345 -35.09 5.07 0.13
C GLY A 345 -34.99 6.46 -0.54
N GLU A 346 -35.70 7.43 -0.01
CA GLU A 346 -35.65 8.83 -0.50
C GLU A 346 -34.41 9.55 0.05
N LEU A 347 -34.11 9.37 1.36
CA LEU A 347 -32.92 9.87 2.03
C LEU A 347 -32.04 8.69 2.43
N THR A 348 -30.84 8.59 1.84
CA THR A 348 -29.90 7.51 2.11
C THR A 348 -28.65 8.07 2.76
N THR A 349 -28.41 7.75 4.03
CA THR A 349 -27.25 8.29 4.75
C THR A 349 -26.42 7.20 5.39
N THR A 350 -25.11 7.31 5.27
CA THR A 350 -24.19 6.38 5.92
C THR A 350 -23.19 7.10 6.80
N TYR A 351 -22.92 6.49 7.96
CA TYR A 351 -21.90 6.96 8.90
C TYR A 351 -21.02 5.79 9.30
N GLY A 352 -19.73 5.88 9.07
CA GLY A 352 -18.80 4.96 9.70
C GLY A 352 -18.86 5.15 11.22
N VAL A 353 -18.68 6.37 11.68
CA VAL A 353 -18.85 6.81 13.09
C VAL A 353 -19.71 8.08 13.12
N ARG A 354 -20.80 8.04 13.87
CA ARG A 354 -21.60 9.20 14.24
C ARG A 354 -21.49 9.46 15.72
N ASN A 355 -21.01 10.64 16.09
CA ASN A 355 -20.83 11.06 17.48
C ASN A 355 -21.57 12.36 17.76
N SER A 356 -22.51 12.32 18.72
CA SER A 356 -23.22 13.51 19.21
C SER A 356 -22.95 13.66 20.71
N GLU A 357 -22.19 14.69 21.09
CA GLU A 357 -21.89 15.05 22.50
C GLU A 357 -21.28 13.90 23.34
N SER A 358 -20.48 13.03 22.75
CA SER A 358 -19.95 11.81 23.36
C SER A 358 -18.44 11.65 23.10
N THR A 359 -17.83 10.63 23.70
CA THR A 359 -16.41 10.27 23.45
C THR A 359 -16.31 8.92 22.76
N VAL A 360 -15.63 8.89 21.63
CA VAL A 360 -15.36 7.66 20.85
C VAL A 360 -13.85 7.48 20.70
N ASN A 361 -13.32 6.38 21.23
CA ASN A 361 -11.90 6.02 21.17
C ASN A 361 -11.72 4.76 20.31
N LEU A 362 -10.95 4.88 19.26
CA LEU A 362 -10.70 3.83 18.28
C LEU A 362 -9.19 3.59 18.18
N ASP A 363 -8.80 2.33 18.20
CA ASP A 363 -7.41 1.94 17.95
C ASP A 363 -7.09 2.02 16.45
N ILE A 364 -6.45 1.03 15.86
CA ILE A 364 -6.14 1.03 14.41
C ILE A 364 -7.37 0.51 13.66
N VAL A 365 -8.10 1.43 13.05
CA VAL A 365 -9.37 1.09 12.38
C VAL A 365 -9.40 1.54 10.93
N ASN A 366 -10.05 0.73 10.08
CA ASN A 366 -10.39 1.14 8.72
C ASN A 366 -11.88 1.48 8.66
N ILE A 367 -12.20 2.73 8.52
CA ILE A 367 -13.56 3.25 8.46
C ILE A 367 -13.96 3.45 7.01
N SER A 368 -15.04 2.81 6.58
CA SER A 368 -15.60 2.93 5.24
C SER A 368 -17.09 3.18 5.31
N SER A 369 -17.53 4.26 4.69
CA SER A 369 -18.92 4.69 4.61
C SER A 369 -19.32 4.80 3.14
N VAL A 370 -20.32 4.03 2.72
CA VAL A 370 -20.74 3.95 1.30
C VAL A 370 -22.26 4.12 1.21
N ALA A 371 -22.71 5.21 0.63
CA ALA A 371 -24.11 5.41 0.23
C ALA A 371 -24.27 5.11 -1.27
N VAL A 372 -25.34 4.43 -1.65
CA VAL A 372 -25.58 4.07 -3.04
C VAL A 372 -26.64 4.98 -3.64
N ASN A 373 -26.30 5.65 -4.73
CA ASN A 373 -27.21 6.45 -5.55
C ASN A 373 -27.93 5.50 -6.54
N ASP A 374 -29.23 5.34 -6.38
CA ASP A 374 -30.07 4.56 -7.29
C ASP A 374 -30.80 5.40 -8.34
N GLY A 375 -30.53 6.72 -8.35
CA GLY A 375 -31.14 7.69 -9.26
C GLY A 375 -32.44 8.30 -8.75
N ASN A 376 -33.00 7.81 -7.64
CA ASN A 376 -34.25 8.30 -7.03
C ASN A 376 -34.02 8.87 -5.62
N ASN A 377 -32.83 8.67 -5.03
CA ASN A 377 -32.49 9.05 -3.66
C ASN A 377 -31.52 10.24 -3.62
N THR A 378 -31.41 10.85 -2.43
CA THR A 378 -30.38 11.83 -2.08
C THR A 378 -29.38 11.19 -1.12
N PRO A 379 -28.33 10.54 -1.66
CA PRO A 379 -27.36 9.84 -0.82
C PRO A 379 -26.34 10.78 -0.18
N SER A 380 -25.96 10.49 1.06
CA SER A 380 -24.88 11.15 1.79
C SER A 380 -24.01 10.13 2.52
N ALA A 381 -22.68 10.36 2.54
CA ALA A 381 -21.75 9.46 3.18
C ALA A 381 -20.76 10.20 4.08
N TYR A 382 -20.58 9.73 5.31
CA TYR A 382 -19.64 10.30 6.28
C TYR A 382 -18.79 9.18 6.88
N GLY A 383 -17.45 9.28 6.74
CA GLY A 383 -16.55 8.38 7.43
C GLY A 383 -16.64 8.59 8.94
N ILE A 384 -16.36 9.81 9.39
CA ILE A 384 -16.59 10.28 10.77
C ILE A 384 -17.45 11.54 10.71
N TYR A 385 -18.54 11.52 11.45
CA TYR A 385 -19.41 12.67 11.69
C TYR A 385 -19.48 12.96 13.19
N ALA A 386 -19.03 14.14 13.61
CA ALA A 386 -19.07 14.56 15.01
C ALA A 386 -19.75 15.91 15.16
N GLU A 387 -20.74 15.98 16.07
CA GLU A 387 -21.48 17.22 16.32
C GLU A 387 -21.73 17.45 17.81
N GLY A 388 -21.89 18.70 18.18
CA GLY A 388 -22.26 19.08 19.54
C GLY A 388 -21.09 19.61 20.38
N ASN A 389 -21.41 20.02 21.59
CA ASN A 389 -20.41 20.47 22.56
C ASN A 389 -19.84 19.23 23.26
N ASN A 390 -18.51 19.12 23.33
CA ASN A 390 -17.79 17.98 23.90
C ASN A 390 -17.88 16.66 23.12
N ALA A 391 -18.30 16.67 21.87
CA ALA A 391 -18.13 15.51 21.00
C ALA A 391 -16.64 15.32 20.69
N GLU A 392 -16.09 14.19 21.05
CA GLU A 392 -14.69 13.85 20.81
C GLU A 392 -14.56 12.50 20.12
N VAL A 393 -13.78 12.44 19.04
CA VAL A 393 -13.45 11.19 18.34
C VAL A 393 -11.94 11.08 18.25
N ASN A 394 -11.38 10.02 18.80
CA ASN A 394 -9.96 9.73 18.81
C ASN A 394 -9.68 8.46 17.98
N VAL A 395 -8.88 8.54 16.94
CA VAL A 395 -8.46 7.42 16.07
C VAL A 395 -6.95 7.30 16.13
N GLN A 396 -6.43 6.12 16.44
CA GLN A 396 -4.97 5.93 16.58
C GLN A 396 -4.27 5.56 15.27
N GLY A 397 -5.00 5.28 14.21
CA GLY A 397 -4.44 4.96 12.89
C GLY A 397 -5.42 4.19 12.01
N GLY A 398 -4.95 3.81 10.81
CA GLY A 398 -5.73 3.07 9.83
C GLY A 398 -6.23 3.94 8.68
N SER A 399 -7.44 3.66 8.17
CA SER A 399 -8.00 4.42 7.06
C SER A 399 -9.37 4.99 7.35
N ILE A 400 -9.69 6.14 6.74
CA ILE A 400 -11.01 6.80 6.83
C ILE A 400 -11.44 7.15 5.42
N SER A 401 -12.60 6.65 4.99
CA SER A 401 -13.15 6.94 3.68
C SER A 401 -14.66 7.10 3.71
N ALA A 402 -15.16 7.97 2.84
CA ALA A 402 -16.58 8.10 2.56
C ALA A 402 -16.76 8.30 1.06
N GLN A 403 -17.75 7.64 0.50
CA GLN A 403 -18.06 7.78 -0.92
C GLN A 403 -19.54 7.52 -1.22
N VAL A 404 -20.03 8.16 -2.24
CA VAL A 404 -21.30 7.84 -2.87
C VAL A 404 -21.01 7.09 -4.16
N ASN A 405 -21.63 5.94 -4.33
CA ASN A 405 -21.48 5.11 -5.52
C ASN A 405 -22.79 5.01 -6.28
N ASN A 406 -22.73 4.89 -7.59
CA ASN A 406 -23.88 4.45 -8.38
C ASN A 406 -24.18 2.96 -8.18
N VAL A 407 -25.30 2.48 -8.62
CA VAL A 407 -25.74 1.07 -8.49
C VAL A 407 -24.74 0.08 -9.12
N ASP A 408 -23.96 0.51 -10.10
CA ASP A 408 -22.89 -0.27 -10.72
C ASP A 408 -21.58 -0.30 -9.91
N GLY A 409 -21.57 0.37 -8.76
CA GLY A 409 -20.41 0.45 -7.86
C GLY A 409 -19.37 1.50 -8.25
N VAL A 410 -19.61 2.31 -9.28
CA VAL A 410 -18.74 3.42 -9.68
C VAL A 410 -19.03 4.64 -8.81
N THR A 411 -17.98 5.32 -8.34
CA THR A 411 -18.13 6.53 -7.52
C THR A 411 -18.89 7.62 -8.27
N ASP A 412 -19.94 8.16 -7.64
CA ASP A 412 -20.72 9.26 -8.16
C ASP A 412 -20.05 10.60 -7.83
N ASN A 413 -19.34 11.15 -8.80
CA ASN A 413 -18.65 12.43 -8.64
C ASN A 413 -19.59 13.66 -8.65
N ASN A 414 -20.88 13.47 -8.88
CA ASN A 414 -21.87 14.56 -8.90
C ASN A 414 -22.49 14.81 -7.53
N ASN A 415 -22.25 13.95 -6.56
CA ASN A 415 -22.79 14.09 -5.20
C ASN A 415 -21.76 14.76 -4.28
N ASN A 416 -22.13 15.95 -3.81
CA ASN A 416 -21.25 16.79 -2.97
C ASN A 416 -21.40 16.53 -1.46
N ASP A 417 -22.25 15.60 -1.01
CA ASP A 417 -22.49 15.31 0.41
C ASP A 417 -21.73 14.08 0.89
N SER A 418 -20.45 13.98 0.49
CA SER A 418 -19.55 12.91 0.91
C SER A 418 -18.31 13.48 1.58
N TYR A 419 -18.14 13.21 2.87
CA TYR A 419 -16.99 13.67 3.66
C TYR A 419 -16.31 12.52 4.39
N ALA A 420 -15.00 12.39 4.22
CA ALA A 420 -14.26 11.45 5.05
C ALA A 420 -14.36 11.82 6.53
N ILE A 421 -14.29 13.14 6.83
CA ILE A 421 -14.43 13.66 8.19
C ILE A 421 -15.29 14.92 8.15
N PHE A 422 -16.35 14.93 8.97
CA PHE A 422 -17.19 16.10 9.17
C PHE A 422 -17.32 16.42 10.68
N GLY A 423 -17.01 17.66 11.05
CA GLY A 423 -17.15 18.14 12.41
C GLY A 423 -18.01 19.40 12.47
N ASP A 424 -18.94 19.50 13.45
CA ASP A 424 -19.75 20.69 13.63
C ASP A 424 -19.84 21.15 15.09
N ARG A 425 -20.27 22.39 15.32
CA ARG A 425 -20.38 23.07 16.60
C ARG A 425 -19.03 23.24 17.31
N SER A 426 -18.75 22.44 18.36
CA SER A 426 -17.47 22.47 19.09
C SER A 426 -16.85 21.08 19.21
N SER A 427 -17.15 20.21 18.25
CA SER A 427 -16.61 18.86 18.22
C SER A 427 -15.09 18.86 17.93
N VAL A 428 -14.42 17.83 18.42
CA VAL A 428 -12.97 17.63 18.20
C VAL A 428 -12.73 16.22 17.65
N ILE A 429 -12.05 16.16 16.54
CA ILE A 429 -11.67 14.87 15.91
C ILE A 429 -10.14 14.79 15.85
N ASN A 430 -9.57 13.82 16.54
CA ASN A 430 -8.14 13.59 16.67
C ASN A 430 -7.75 12.32 15.94
N VAL A 431 -6.89 12.43 14.93
CA VAL A 431 -6.37 11.28 14.20
C VAL A 431 -4.87 11.17 14.41
N ASN A 432 -4.44 10.06 14.98
CA ASN A 432 -3.03 9.68 15.19
C ASN A 432 -2.22 10.67 16.06
N GLN A 433 -2.86 11.40 16.99
CA GLN A 433 -2.20 12.43 17.79
C GLN A 433 -1.17 11.87 18.78
N ARG A 434 -1.28 10.60 19.16
CA ARG A 434 -0.44 9.96 20.19
C ARG A 434 0.42 8.81 19.69
N THR A 435 0.33 8.51 18.40
CA THR A 435 0.97 7.35 17.80
C THR A 435 1.71 7.72 16.51
N THR A 436 2.42 6.77 15.95
CA THR A 436 3.13 6.88 14.67
C THR A 436 2.60 5.86 13.65
N ASN A 437 1.32 5.57 13.72
CA ASN A 437 0.69 4.61 12.82
C ASN A 437 0.47 5.23 11.43
N LYS A 438 0.32 4.37 10.45
CA LYS A 438 -0.13 4.76 9.12
C LYS A 438 -1.55 5.31 9.17
N VAL A 439 -1.78 6.41 8.46
CA VAL A 439 -3.09 7.03 8.28
C VAL A 439 -3.37 7.22 6.80
N VAL A 440 -4.51 6.73 6.32
CA VAL A 440 -4.97 6.96 4.95
C VAL A 440 -6.38 7.57 5.00
N ILE A 441 -6.52 8.81 4.54
CA ILE A 441 -7.81 9.49 4.46
C ILE A 441 -8.16 9.71 2.99
N ASN A 442 -9.34 9.25 2.60
CA ASN A 442 -9.82 9.38 1.23
C ASN A 442 -11.22 10.02 1.22
N GLY A 443 -11.28 11.25 0.78
CA GLY A 443 -12.44 12.13 0.78
C GLY A 443 -12.19 13.44 1.53
N ASP A 444 -13.13 14.37 1.39
CA ASP A 444 -13.01 15.71 1.91
C ASP A 444 -13.18 15.80 3.44
N ILE A 445 -12.57 16.82 4.02
CA ILE A 445 -12.67 17.14 5.44
C ILE A 445 -13.34 18.51 5.56
N LYS A 446 -14.38 18.57 6.37
CA LYS A 446 -15.13 19.83 6.57
C LYS A 446 -15.47 20.06 8.04
N THR A 447 -15.30 21.28 8.50
CA THR A 447 -15.75 21.70 9.83
C THR A 447 -16.68 22.88 9.78
N GLY A 448 -17.66 22.88 10.68
CA GLY A 448 -18.55 23.99 10.97
C GLY A 448 -18.34 24.56 12.36
N GLY A 449 -18.84 25.78 12.61
CA GLY A 449 -18.83 26.36 13.94
C GLY A 449 -17.44 26.58 14.55
N LYS A 450 -17.18 25.90 15.67
CA LYS A 450 -15.88 25.89 16.37
C LYS A 450 -15.23 24.51 16.35
N ALA A 451 -15.73 23.60 15.53
CA ALA A 451 -15.16 22.27 15.44
C ALA A 451 -13.72 22.30 14.92
N ALA A 452 -12.95 21.31 15.31
CA ALA A 452 -11.55 21.17 14.95
C ALA A 452 -11.20 19.72 14.58
N VAL A 453 -10.43 19.55 13.50
CA VAL A 453 -9.87 18.26 13.08
C VAL A 453 -8.36 18.30 13.20
N ASN A 454 -7.81 17.51 14.09
CA ASN A 454 -6.37 17.45 14.35
C ASN A 454 -5.79 16.18 13.69
N LEU A 455 -5.01 16.34 12.64
CA LEU A 455 -4.43 15.26 11.87
C LEU A 455 -2.94 15.17 12.07
N ASN A 456 -2.43 13.99 12.34
CA ASN A 456 -1.00 13.73 12.42
C ASN A 456 -0.60 12.60 11.45
N LEU A 457 -0.20 12.98 10.25
CA LEU A 457 0.31 12.08 9.22
C LEU A 457 1.84 12.09 9.30
N ASN A 458 2.43 11.04 9.82
CA ASN A 458 3.84 11.03 10.18
C ASN A 458 4.64 9.82 9.68
N THR A 459 4.13 9.14 8.65
CA THR A 459 4.83 8.05 7.95
C THR A 459 4.77 8.28 6.45
N SER A 460 5.75 7.81 5.71
CA SER A 460 5.85 8.00 4.25
C SER A 460 4.70 7.38 3.44
N ASP A 461 3.99 6.44 4.02
CA ASP A 461 2.80 5.78 3.45
C ASP A 461 1.47 6.35 4.00
N SER A 462 1.54 7.39 4.85
CA SER A 462 0.36 8.15 5.26
C SER A 462 -0.03 9.15 4.17
N VAL A 463 -1.31 9.14 3.82
CA VAL A 463 -1.86 9.95 2.72
C VAL A 463 -3.23 10.49 3.09
N LEU A 464 -3.43 11.78 2.86
CA LEU A 464 -4.76 12.40 2.77
C LEU A 464 -5.02 12.76 1.30
N THR A 465 -6.14 12.32 0.75
CA THR A 465 -6.63 12.74 -0.58
C THR A 465 -7.99 13.38 -0.42
N GLY A 466 -8.08 14.67 -0.71
CA GLY A 466 -9.31 15.45 -0.55
C GLY A 466 -9.03 16.91 -0.23
N SER A 467 -10.09 17.72 -0.17
CA SER A 467 -10.05 19.10 0.33
C SER A 467 -10.11 19.14 1.85
N ILE A 468 -9.63 20.25 2.44
CA ILE A 468 -9.73 20.51 3.88
C ILE A 468 -10.36 21.88 4.08
N GLU A 469 -11.54 21.93 4.66
CA GLU A 469 -12.18 23.16 5.12
C GLU A 469 -12.20 23.15 6.67
N ASP A 470 -11.05 23.43 7.29
CA ASP A 470 -10.92 23.45 8.76
C ASP A 470 -10.20 24.71 9.27
N LYS A 471 -10.99 25.55 9.94
CA LYS A 471 -10.53 26.86 10.46
C LYS A 471 -9.99 26.83 11.90
N LYS A 472 -9.91 25.66 12.52
CA LYS A 472 -9.56 25.53 13.96
C LYS A 472 -8.57 24.43 14.27
N GLY A 473 -8.55 23.38 13.47
CA GLY A 473 -7.70 22.21 13.71
C GLY A 473 -6.27 22.37 13.22
N THR A 474 -5.55 21.28 13.28
CA THR A 474 -4.12 21.20 12.93
C THR A 474 -3.86 20.08 11.95
N LEU A 475 -2.99 20.35 10.99
CA LEU A 475 -2.46 19.33 10.08
C LEU A 475 -0.96 19.22 10.28
N ASN A 476 -0.48 18.04 10.66
CA ASN A 476 0.94 17.72 10.71
C ASN A 476 1.27 16.71 9.60
N LEU A 477 2.23 17.06 8.75
CA LEU A 477 2.76 16.20 7.69
C LEU A 477 4.25 15.96 7.94
N ALA A 478 4.64 14.76 8.29
CA ALA A 478 6.02 14.45 8.61
C ALA A 478 6.52 13.17 7.92
N ASN A 479 7.85 13.02 7.82
CA ASN A 479 8.53 11.82 7.35
C ASN A 479 8.05 11.33 5.96
N GLY A 480 7.80 12.24 5.04
CA GLY A 480 7.34 11.93 3.69
C GLY A 480 5.83 11.74 3.53
N ALA A 481 5.04 11.93 4.58
CA ALA A 481 3.56 11.93 4.49
C ALA A 481 3.05 12.93 3.45
N ARG A 482 1.90 12.64 2.87
CA ARG A 482 1.35 13.39 1.73
C ARG A 482 -0.06 13.87 1.98
N TRP A 483 -0.33 15.10 1.58
CA TRP A 483 -1.67 15.60 1.33
C TRP A 483 -1.85 15.87 -0.17
N VAL A 484 -2.78 15.21 -0.82
CA VAL A 484 -3.21 15.48 -2.18
C VAL A 484 -4.45 16.37 -2.10
N ALA A 485 -4.25 17.66 -2.27
CA ALA A 485 -5.31 18.65 -2.25
C ALA A 485 -6.06 18.62 -3.60
N THR A 486 -7.35 18.28 -3.59
CA THR A 486 -8.18 18.08 -4.78
C THR A 486 -9.24 19.17 -4.99
N GLY A 487 -9.44 20.05 -3.99
CA GLY A 487 -10.42 21.10 -4.03
C GLY A 487 -10.05 22.30 -3.16
N TYR A 488 -10.96 23.31 -3.11
CA TYR A 488 -10.80 24.46 -2.23
C TYR A 488 -10.48 24.03 -0.81
N SER A 489 -9.45 24.62 -0.20
CA SER A 489 -9.04 24.23 1.13
C SER A 489 -8.68 25.44 2.01
N GLU A 490 -9.10 25.37 3.26
CA GLU A 490 -8.71 26.31 4.34
C GLU A 490 -8.15 25.50 5.51
N VAL A 491 -6.88 25.65 5.82
CA VAL A 491 -6.20 24.97 6.93
C VAL A 491 -5.76 26.01 7.97
N ASN A 492 -6.15 25.83 9.23
CA ASN A 492 -5.79 26.76 10.30
C ASN A 492 -4.30 26.71 10.64
N GLU A 493 -3.77 25.57 11.04
CA GLU A 493 -2.36 25.39 11.34
C GLU A 493 -1.79 24.19 10.57
N LEU A 494 -0.76 24.44 9.80
CA LEU A 494 0.01 23.41 9.09
C LEU A 494 1.43 23.34 9.63
N THR A 495 1.84 22.17 10.09
CA THR A 495 3.24 21.89 10.42
C THR A 495 3.79 20.86 9.46
N MET A 496 4.94 21.13 8.85
CA MET A 496 5.61 20.14 8.01
C MET A 496 7.01 19.82 8.54
N ASN A 497 7.33 18.53 8.56
CA ASN A 497 8.68 18.02 8.78
C ASN A 497 8.98 16.98 7.70
N GLN A 498 9.48 17.43 6.55
CA GLN A 498 9.66 16.63 5.34
C GLN A 498 8.33 16.06 4.78
N GLY A 499 7.23 16.76 5.01
CA GLY A 499 5.93 16.44 4.44
C GLY A 499 5.75 17.01 3.04
N ASN A 500 4.72 16.53 2.34
CA ASN A 500 4.43 16.91 0.96
C ASN A 500 2.97 17.32 0.79
N ILE A 501 2.75 18.46 0.13
CA ILE A 501 1.45 18.85 -0.40
C ILE A 501 1.49 18.67 -1.92
N TYR A 502 0.60 17.86 -2.46
CA TYR A 502 0.37 17.73 -3.89
C TYR A 502 -0.88 18.54 -4.25
N VAL A 503 -0.71 19.60 -5.03
CA VAL A 503 -1.80 20.47 -5.44
C VAL A 503 -2.36 19.96 -6.77
N ASP A 504 -3.54 19.35 -6.71
CA ASP A 504 -4.33 18.83 -7.85
C ASP A 504 -5.73 19.43 -7.82
N THR A 505 -5.82 20.74 -7.63
CA THR A 505 -7.06 21.47 -7.49
C THR A 505 -7.47 22.14 -8.81
N PRO A 506 -8.78 22.39 -9.06
CA PRO A 506 -9.19 23.29 -10.12
C PRO A 506 -8.59 24.69 -9.93
N PHE A 507 -8.37 25.42 -11.01
CA PHE A 507 -7.70 26.75 -11.01
C PHE A 507 -8.36 27.80 -10.09
N TRP A 508 -9.63 27.63 -9.72
CA TRP A 508 -10.42 28.52 -8.87
C TRP A 508 -10.45 28.09 -7.39
N ALA A 509 -9.84 26.97 -7.05
CA ALA A 509 -9.96 26.33 -5.73
C ALA A 509 -8.63 26.46 -4.93
N ASP A 510 -8.29 27.65 -4.47
CA ASP A 510 -7.06 27.93 -3.73
C ASP A 510 -6.93 27.12 -2.44
N VAL A 511 -5.70 26.82 -2.08
CA VAL A 511 -5.30 26.20 -0.81
C VAL A 511 -4.78 27.27 0.13
N SER A 512 -5.58 27.64 1.13
CA SER A 512 -5.26 28.68 2.10
C SER A 512 -4.77 28.10 3.42
N ILE A 513 -3.64 28.56 3.91
CA ILE A 513 -3.01 28.13 5.16
C ILE A 513 -2.86 29.37 6.03
N THR A 514 -3.54 29.36 7.19
CA THR A 514 -3.51 30.53 8.08
C THR A 514 -2.18 30.66 8.80
N LYS A 515 -1.63 29.56 9.34
CA LYS A 515 -0.35 29.53 10.02
C LYS A 515 0.49 28.34 9.57
N TYR A 516 1.71 28.60 9.18
CA TYR A 516 2.65 27.57 8.73
C TYR A 516 3.87 27.47 9.63
N SER A 517 4.37 26.25 9.85
CA SER A 517 5.64 26.01 10.52
C SER A 517 6.41 24.82 9.95
N GLY A 518 7.73 24.89 10.02
CA GLY A 518 8.63 23.78 9.69
C GLY A 518 9.13 23.77 8.24
N THR A 519 9.42 22.59 7.70
CA THR A 519 10.03 22.41 6.36
C THR A 519 9.30 21.35 5.57
N GLY A 520 8.86 21.67 4.34
CA GLY A 520 8.16 20.73 3.50
C GLY A 520 8.15 21.08 2.01
N ASN A 521 7.48 20.26 1.22
CA ASN A 521 7.40 20.40 -0.22
C ASN A 521 5.97 20.74 -0.65
N ILE A 522 5.84 21.68 -1.58
CA ILE A 522 4.61 22.04 -2.28
C ILE A 522 4.80 21.69 -3.74
N LEU A 523 4.05 20.73 -4.22
CA LEU A 523 4.22 20.13 -5.53
C LEU A 523 2.94 20.35 -6.33
N PHE A 524 3.03 21.12 -7.39
CA PHE A 524 1.88 21.39 -8.27
C PHE A 524 1.78 20.32 -9.34
N LYS A 525 0.56 19.81 -9.55
CA LYS A 525 0.27 19.02 -10.73
C LYS A 525 0.41 19.92 -11.93
N ALA A 526 1.23 19.49 -12.87
CA ALA A 526 1.40 20.18 -14.12
C ALA A 526 0.78 19.36 -15.25
N ASP A 527 0.14 20.04 -16.16
CA ASP A 527 -0.25 19.50 -17.44
C ASP A 527 0.98 19.43 -18.37
N ASP A 528 0.79 19.04 -19.60
CA ASP A 528 1.89 19.01 -20.56
C ASP A 528 2.47 20.44 -20.74
N THR A 529 3.73 20.52 -21.16
CA THR A 529 4.31 21.82 -21.50
C THR A 529 3.53 22.47 -22.65
N ASP A 530 3.48 23.81 -22.65
CA ASP A 530 3.03 24.50 -23.83
C ASP A 530 3.95 24.23 -25.05
N LYS A 531 3.59 24.74 -26.21
CA LYS A 531 4.38 24.54 -27.45
C LYS A 531 5.75 25.22 -27.40
N GLU A 532 6.01 26.04 -26.41
CA GLU A 532 7.26 26.80 -26.24
C GLU A 532 8.17 26.20 -25.16
N GLY A 533 7.80 25.05 -24.55
CA GLY A 533 8.60 24.38 -23.54
C GLY A 533 8.50 24.98 -22.15
N VAL A 534 7.45 25.75 -21.89
CA VAL A 534 7.12 26.30 -20.57
C VAL A 534 6.11 25.39 -19.87
N VAL A 535 6.31 25.16 -18.57
CA VAL A 535 5.39 24.36 -17.78
C VAL A 535 4.00 24.99 -17.72
N ASN A 536 2.97 24.18 -18.01
CA ASN A 536 1.58 24.60 -17.84
C ASN A 536 1.03 24.05 -16.51
N ILE A 537 0.64 24.94 -15.60
CA ILE A 537 0.05 24.59 -14.31
C ILE A 537 -1.35 25.17 -14.25
N ASP A 538 -2.35 24.33 -14.53
CA ASP A 538 -3.76 24.71 -14.51
C ASP A 538 -4.42 24.44 -13.14
N THR A 539 -3.63 24.30 -12.09
CA THR A 539 -4.12 24.20 -10.72
C THR A 539 -4.18 25.58 -10.07
N SER A 540 -4.87 25.67 -8.92
CA SER A 540 -4.95 26.87 -8.11
C SER A 540 -3.63 27.17 -7.37
N SER A 541 -3.65 28.21 -6.57
CA SER A 541 -2.51 28.70 -5.80
C SER A 541 -2.52 28.18 -4.35
N VAL A 542 -1.35 28.19 -3.71
CA VAL A 542 -1.19 28.00 -2.26
C VAL A 542 -0.90 29.36 -1.62
N ILE A 543 -1.68 29.71 -0.61
CA ILE A 543 -1.66 31.02 0.03
C ILE A 543 -1.34 30.83 1.51
N PHE A 544 -0.22 31.36 1.97
CA PHE A 544 0.16 31.44 3.37
C PHE A 544 -0.17 32.83 3.93
N THR A 545 -0.96 32.87 5.02
CA THR A 545 -1.27 34.12 5.70
C THR A 545 -0.14 34.52 6.64
N ASP A 546 0.37 33.57 7.44
CA ASP A 546 1.46 33.77 8.38
C ASP A 546 2.35 32.52 8.46
N ALA A 547 3.59 32.70 8.91
CA ALA A 547 4.54 31.61 9.14
C ALA A 547 5.40 31.85 10.38
N GLU A 548 5.80 30.76 11.05
CA GLU A 548 6.76 30.84 12.14
C GLU A 548 8.18 31.14 11.58
N LYS A 549 8.95 31.89 12.34
CA LYS A 549 10.33 32.25 11.94
C LYS A 549 11.19 31.02 11.71
N GLY A 550 11.82 30.94 10.54
CA GLY A 550 12.66 29.84 10.11
C GLY A 550 11.91 28.76 9.36
N SER A 551 10.63 28.98 9.02
CA SER A 551 9.87 28.10 8.14
C SER A 551 10.46 28.09 6.74
N PHE A 552 10.38 26.93 6.08
CA PHE A 552 10.96 26.72 4.77
C PHE A 552 10.07 25.86 3.87
N ILE A 553 9.93 26.25 2.59
CA ILE A 553 9.21 25.47 1.60
C ILE A 553 10.03 25.21 0.35
N ASN A 554 9.93 24.01 -0.20
CA ASN A 554 10.36 23.72 -1.57
C ASN A 554 9.13 23.69 -2.48
N VAL A 555 9.18 24.39 -3.56
CA VAL A 555 8.10 24.45 -4.56
C VAL A 555 8.55 23.73 -5.81
N GLY A 556 7.75 22.82 -6.33
CA GLY A 556 8.10 22.02 -7.49
C GLY A 556 6.91 21.42 -8.22
N ILE A 557 7.19 20.48 -9.10
CA ILE A 557 6.19 19.75 -9.91
C ILE A 557 5.89 18.41 -9.25
N ALA A 558 4.61 18.04 -9.15
CA ALA A 558 4.13 16.86 -8.44
C ALA A 558 4.44 15.53 -9.14
N ASN A 559 4.56 15.54 -10.43
CA ASN A 559 4.78 14.35 -11.25
C ASN A 559 6.05 14.51 -12.09
N ASN A 560 6.86 13.46 -12.10
CA ASN A 560 8.04 13.38 -12.98
C ASN A 560 7.66 13.26 -14.48
N SER A 561 6.38 13.41 -14.82
CA SER A 561 5.89 13.24 -16.19
C SER A 561 6.23 14.41 -17.11
N ILE A 562 6.72 15.53 -16.58
CA ILE A 562 7.14 16.66 -17.39
C ILE A 562 8.64 16.57 -17.63
N ASN A 563 8.98 15.75 -18.58
CA ASN A 563 10.34 15.52 -19.03
C ASN A 563 10.76 16.45 -20.19
N THR A 564 10.00 17.52 -20.41
CA THR A 564 10.05 18.32 -21.65
C THR A 564 10.14 19.83 -21.40
N LEU A 565 10.71 20.24 -20.26
CA LEU A 565 10.98 21.65 -20.02
C LEU A 565 12.18 22.09 -20.84
N ASP A 566 12.02 23.19 -21.58
CA ASP A 566 13.12 23.78 -22.34
C ASP A 566 14.17 24.37 -21.39
N ILE A 567 15.41 24.00 -21.57
CA ILE A 567 16.54 24.48 -20.77
C ILE A 567 16.72 26.00 -20.91
N ASP A 568 16.43 26.53 -22.08
CA ASP A 568 16.53 27.97 -22.35
C ASP A 568 15.40 28.76 -21.67
N LYS A 569 14.36 28.05 -21.18
CA LYS A 569 13.23 28.59 -20.46
C LYS A 569 13.27 28.32 -18.94
N THR A 570 14.41 27.91 -18.43
CA THR A 570 14.57 27.56 -17.00
C THR A 570 14.07 28.66 -16.06
N GLU A 571 14.44 29.90 -16.25
CA GLU A 571 13.98 31.02 -15.44
C GLU A 571 12.47 31.23 -15.52
N GLU A 572 11.88 31.14 -16.69
CA GLU A 572 10.45 31.25 -16.93
C GLU A 572 9.68 30.12 -16.22
N ASN A 573 10.15 28.88 -16.34
CA ASN A 573 9.58 27.72 -15.68
C ASN A 573 9.62 27.83 -14.14
N LEU A 574 10.74 28.27 -13.57
CA LEU A 574 10.88 28.52 -12.13
C LEU A 574 9.95 29.64 -11.66
N ASN A 575 9.78 30.71 -12.43
CA ASN A 575 8.85 31.81 -12.12
C ASN A 575 7.37 31.40 -12.23
N VAL A 576 6.99 30.50 -13.14
CA VAL A 576 5.64 29.94 -13.21
C VAL A 576 5.31 29.20 -11.92
N LEU A 577 6.22 28.36 -11.43
CA LEU A 577 6.06 27.63 -10.16
C LEU A 577 6.02 28.60 -8.96
N ALA A 578 6.99 29.50 -8.86
CA ALA A 578 7.03 30.50 -7.78
C ALA A 578 5.72 31.29 -7.69
N GLY A 579 5.22 31.69 -8.84
CA GLY A 579 4.01 32.51 -8.98
C GLY A 579 2.71 31.81 -8.56
N LYS A 580 2.75 30.52 -8.23
CA LYS A 580 1.64 29.76 -7.65
C LYS A 580 1.62 29.80 -6.10
N VAL A 581 2.60 30.41 -5.49
CA VAL A 581 2.68 30.55 -4.02
C VAL A 581 2.58 32.02 -3.64
N TYR A 582 1.77 32.31 -2.64
CA TYR A 582 1.57 33.64 -2.07
C TYR A 582 1.87 33.62 -0.57
N TYR A 583 2.48 34.70 -0.06
CA TYR A 583 2.75 34.84 1.36
C TYR A 583 2.49 36.27 1.84
N ALA A 584 1.55 36.43 2.77
CA ALA A 584 1.10 37.73 3.27
C ALA A 584 1.82 38.20 4.57
N GLY A 585 2.59 37.31 5.22
CA GLY A 585 3.28 37.58 6.48
C GLY A 585 4.61 38.32 6.32
N ASP A 586 5.43 38.28 7.37
CA ASP A 586 6.76 38.86 7.38
C ASP A 586 7.74 38.00 6.56
N ASN A 587 8.34 38.57 5.54
CA ASN A 587 9.25 37.87 4.62
C ASN A 587 10.46 37.21 5.31
N ASP A 588 10.83 37.61 6.52
CA ASP A 588 11.91 36.99 7.30
C ASP A 588 11.48 35.66 7.94
N ASN A 589 10.19 35.34 7.97
CA ASN A 589 9.66 34.13 8.60
C ASN A 589 9.60 32.94 7.66
N LEU A 590 9.27 33.14 6.38
CA LEU A 590 9.15 32.09 5.38
C LEU A 590 10.22 32.23 4.30
N ASN A 591 11.08 31.22 4.22
CA ASN A 591 12.06 31.08 3.15
C ASN A 591 11.66 29.90 2.25
N GLY A 592 12.21 29.86 1.06
CA GLY A 592 11.95 28.73 0.17
C GLY A 592 12.85 28.63 -1.03
N LYS A 593 12.72 27.52 -1.71
CA LYS A 593 13.32 27.25 -3.02
C LYS A 593 12.28 26.80 -4.02
N VAL A 594 12.46 27.16 -5.25
CA VAL A 594 11.74 26.56 -6.38
C VAL A 594 12.68 25.55 -7.02
N VAL A 595 12.21 24.32 -7.21
CA VAL A 595 13.03 23.20 -7.68
C VAL A 595 12.33 22.55 -8.86
N ILE A 596 13.02 22.47 -9.96
CA ILE A 596 12.69 21.59 -11.07
C ILE A 596 13.58 20.36 -10.93
N LYS A 597 12.98 19.23 -10.62
CA LYS A 597 13.69 17.95 -10.56
C LYS A 597 14.16 17.55 -11.94
N GLU A 598 15.21 16.78 -11.95
CA GLU A 598 15.70 16.16 -13.17
C GLU A 598 14.62 15.32 -13.85
N GLY A 599 14.38 15.60 -15.14
CA GLY A 599 13.55 14.79 -16.01
C GLY A 599 14.38 13.89 -16.90
N LEU A 600 13.77 13.28 -17.91
CA LEU A 600 14.50 12.40 -18.86
C LEU A 600 15.59 13.17 -19.62
N ILE A 601 15.23 14.35 -20.14
CA ILE A 601 16.15 15.22 -20.88
C ILE A 601 16.18 16.65 -20.34
N THR A 602 15.49 16.92 -19.25
CA THR A 602 15.44 18.23 -18.58
C THR A 602 16.38 18.23 -17.38
N PRO A 603 17.44 19.02 -17.36
CA PRO A 603 18.34 19.09 -16.22
C PRO A 603 17.67 19.67 -14.97
N GLU A 604 18.16 19.27 -13.79
CA GLU A 604 17.75 19.85 -12.54
C GLU A 604 18.08 21.35 -12.49
N ALA A 605 17.14 22.14 -11.99
CA ALA A 605 17.33 23.57 -11.74
C ALA A 605 16.68 23.98 -10.43
N SER A 606 17.25 24.95 -9.77
CA SER A 606 16.67 25.53 -8.55
C SER A 606 16.92 27.02 -8.45
N ALA A 607 16.07 27.70 -7.68
CA ALA A 607 16.22 29.12 -7.38
C ALA A 607 15.70 29.43 -5.98
N ASP A 608 16.16 30.53 -5.41
CA ASP A 608 15.61 31.05 -4.15
C ASP A 608 14.23 31.66 -4.40
N LEU A 609 13.23 31.25 -3.61
CA LEU A 609 11.87 31.79 -3.62
C LEU A 609 11.85 33.10 -2.81
N VAL A 610 11.36 34.18 -3.40
CA VAL A 610 11.16 35.46 -2.77
C VAL A 610 9.75 35.98 -2.99
N PHE A 611 9.22 36.74 -2.02
CA PHE A 611 7.86 37.29 -2.10
C PHE A 611 7.89 38.79 -2.27
N ASP A 612 7.20 39.31 -3.28
CA ASP A 612 7.16 40.73 -3.61
C ASP A 612 5.86 41.36 -3.12
N THR A 613 5.99 42.20 -2.10
CA THR A 613 4.87 42.97 -1.54
C THR A 613 4.25 43.96 -2.54
N ALA A 614 5.00 44.43 -3.53
CA ALA A 614 4.49 45.28 -4.60
C ALA A 614 3.65 44.49 -5.64
N ASN A 615 3.77 43.13 -5.68
CA ASN A 615 3.06 42.25 -6.57
C ASN A 615 2.11 41.32 -5.80
N ASN A 616 1.29 41.87 -4.91
CA ASN A 616 0.33 41.14 -4.10
C ASN A 616 0.89 39.95 -3.32
N ASN A 617 2.13 40.03 -2.85
CA ASN A 617 2.84 38.98 -2.11
C ASN A 617 3.02 37.65 -2.90
N ARG A 618 3.02 37.77 -4.22
CA ARG A 618 3.24 36.64 -5.14
C ARG A 618 4.72 36.25 -5.14
N GLY A 619 4.95 34.94 -5.18
CA GLY A 619 6.30 34.41 -5.30
C GLY A 619 6.97 34.71 -6.64
N SER A 620 8.25 34.91 -6.61
CA SER A 620 9.17 35.03 -7.75
C SER A 620 10.51 34.40 -7.41
N VAL A 621 11.42 34.29 -8.37
CA VAL A 621 12.72 33.63 -8.16
C VAL A 621 13.91 34.55 -8.25
N THR A 622 14.94 34.26 -7.48
CA THR A 622 16.27 34.85 -7.54
C THR A 622 17.35 33.76 -7.39
N ASN A 623 18.61 34.08 -7.70
CA ASN A 623 19.75 33.18 -7.50
C ASN A 623 19.57 31.81 -8.17
N ILE A 624 19.23 31.80 -9.47
CA ILE A 624 19.02 30.60 -10.24
C ILE A 624 20.31 29.78 -10.33
N THR A 625 20.22 28.48 -10.05
CA THR A 625 21.32 27.52 -10.14
C THR A 625 20.88 26.28 -10.88
N GLY A 626 21.78 25.60 -11.58
CA GLY A 626 21.47 24.41 -12.39
C GLY A 626 21.10 24.76 -13.83
N GLY A 627 20.35 23.91 -14.49
CA GLY A 627 19.94 24.08 -15.89
C GLY A 627 20.98 23.70 -16.95
N ASN A 628 22.23 23.46 -16.56
CA ASN A 628 23.35 23.19 -17.48
C ASN A 628 23.96 21.79 -17.29
N ARG A 629 23.33 20.90 -16.56
CA ARG A 629 23.82 19.53 -16.36
C ARG A 629 23.19 18.55 -17.35
N VAL A 630 23.99 17.54 -17.69
CA VAL A 630 23.47 16.35 -18.36
C VAL A 630 22.60 15.56 -17.37
N THR A 631 21.43 15.13 -17.77
CA THR A 631 20.57 14.31 -16.90
C THR A 631 21.15 12.90 -16.71
N GLN A 632 20.71 12.19 -15.65
CA GLN A 632 21.13 10.80 -15.44
C GLN A 632 20.75 9.90 -16.62
N THR A 633 19.57 10.14 -17.24
CA THR A 633 19.16 9.43 -18.44
C THR A 633 20.08 9.73 -19.63
N MET A 634 20.41 11.01 -19.85
CA MET A 634 21.34 11.42 -20.92
C MET A 634 22.74 10.86 -20.68
N ASP A 635 23.23 10.90 -19.43
CA ASP A 635 24.54 10.36 -19.07
C ASP A 635 24.58 8.83 -19.29
N ALA A 636 23.54 8.12 -18.91
CA ALA A 636 23.42 6.69 -19.22
C ALA A 636 23.41 6.43 -20.74
N MET A 637 22.65 7.20 -21.50
CA MET A 637 22.58 7.08 -22.97
C MET A 637 23.94 7.35 -23.64
N LYS A 638 24.70 8.30 -23.10
CA LYS A 638 26.07 8.57 -23.49
C LYS A 638 26.96 7.33 -23.32
N HIS A 639 26.91 6.69 -22.18
CA HIS A 639 27.72 5.49 -21.90
C HIS A 639 27.24 4.25 -22.66
N ILE A 640 25.95 4.15 -23.00
CA ILE A 640 25.41 3.11 -23.89
C ILE A 640 26.03 3.24 -25.30
N ALA A 641 26.09 4.46 -25.82
CA ALA A 641 26.75 4.71 -27.10
C ALA A 641 28.25 4.35 -27.08
N GLU A 642 28.92 4.70 -26.01
CA GLU A 642 30.34 4.39 -25.79
C GLU A 642 30.60 2.89 -25.70
N THR A 643 29.79 2.14 -24.94
CA THR A 643 29.98 0.71 -24.83
C THR A 643 29.87 -0.03 -26.17
N ALA A 644 29.08 0.46 -27.11
CA ALA A 644 28.94 -0.14 -28.42
C ALA A 644 30.28 -0.10 -29.21
N ILE A 645 31.00 1.04 -29.25
CA ILE A 645 32.27 1.15 -29.90
C ILE A 645 33.38 0.40 -29.16
N VAL A 646 33.36 0.45 -27.81
CA VAL A 646 34.36 -0.27 -27.01
C VAL A 646 34.17 -1.78 -27.19
N ALA A 647 32.95 -2.30 -27.16
CA ALA A 647 32.67 -3.72 -27.40
C ALA A 647 33.16 -4.15 -28.80
N TRP A 648 32.91 -3.34 -29.83
CA TRP A 648 33.41 -3.61 -31.16
C TRP A 648 34.95 -3.60 -31.22
N ARG A 649 35.60 -2.69 -30.51
CA ARG A 649 37.07 -2.59 -30.39
C ARG A 649 37.68 -3.81 -29.66
N GLN A 650 37.00 -4.37 -28.65
CA GLN A 650 37.47 -5.55 -27.93
C GLN A 650 37.54 -6.84 -28.80
N GLU A 651 36.79 -6.88 -29.90
CA GLU A 651 36.85 -7.98 -30.85
C GLU A 651 38.11 -7.98 -31.70
N ASP A 652 38.80 -6.86 -31.82
CA ASP A 652 40.03 -6.74 -32.60
C ASP A 652 41.17 -7.49 -31.91
N SER A 653 42.12 -7.93 -32.71
CA SER A 653 43.21 -8.77 -32.27
C SER A 653 44.49 -8.49 -33.06
N THR A 654 45.62 -8.72 -32.44
CA THR A 654 46.89 -8.87 -33.11
C THR A 654 46.95 -10.20 -33.88
N LEU A 655 47.88 -10.33 -34.80
CA LEU A 655 48.10 -11.58 -35.49
C LEU A 655 48.33 -12.75 -34.54
N SER A 656 49.15 -12.54 -33.48
CA SER A 656 49.44 -13.57 -32.48
C SER A 656 48.23 -14.03 -31.70
N GLN A 657 47.32 -13.11 -31.38
CA GLN A 657 46.05 -13.42 -30.68
C GLN A 657 45.04 -14.16 -31.58
N ARG A 658 45.04 -13.91 -32.89
CA ARG A 658 44.12 -14.53 -33.85
C ARG A 658 44.59 -15.90 -34.32
N LEU A 659 45.83 -16.02 -34.70
CA LEU A 659 46.38 -17.20 -35.38
C LEU A 659 47.56 -17.86 -34.65
N GLY A 660 47.99 -17.31 -33.51
CA GLY A 660 49.25 -17.71 -32.89
C GLY A 660 50.47 -17.38 -33.76
N ASP A 661 51.59 -18.05 -33.55
CA ASP A 661 52.75 -17.87 -34.41
C ASP A 661 52.66 -18.80 -35.67
N LEU A 662 52.07 -18.24 -36.74
CA LEU A 662 51.90 -18.94 -38.01
C LEU A 662 53.17 -19.54 -38.57
N ARG A 663 54.38 -19.08 -38.21
CA ARG A 663 55.67 -19.60 -38.68
C ARG A 663 56.01 -20.93 -38.06
N GLU A 664 55.42 -21.25 -36.90
CA GLU A 664 55.58 -22.56 -36.24
C GLU A 664 54.61 -23.61 -36.79
N SER A 665 53.66 -23.22 -37.57
CA SER A 665 52.79 -24.09 -38.36
C SER A 665 53.47 -24.47 -39.68
N ASP A 666 53.33 -25.69 -40.18
CA ASP A 666 53.98 -26.14 -41.39
C ASP A 666 53.48 -25.47 -42.70
N GLY A 667 52.98 -24.25 -42.63
CA GLY A 667 52.68 -23.37 -43.77
C GLY A 667 51.50 -23.78 -44.65
N GLY A 668 50.71 -24.79 -44.29
CA GLY A 668 49.54 -25.26 -45.05
C GLY A 668 48.30 -24.40 -44.80
N GLN A 669 47.29 -24.58 -45.64
CA GLN A 669 45.93 -24.05 -45.42
C GLN A 669 45.33 -24.67 -44.15
N GLY A 670 44.41 -23.99 -43.48
CA GLY A 670 43.89 -24.51 -42.22
C GLY A 670 42.58 -23.94 -41.74
N ILE A 671 41.94 -24.67 -40.88
CA ILE A 671 40.81 -24.20 -40.06
C ILE A 671 41.34 -23.76 -38.71
N TRP A 672 40.78 -22.69 -38.17
CA TRP A 672 41.13 -22.25 -36.83
C TRP A 672 39.91 -21.77 -36.05
N VAL A 673 39.96 -21.91 -34.79
CA VAL A 673 38.93 -21.41 -33.84
C VAL A 673 39.61 -20.56 -32.76
N ARG A 674 38.95 -19.52 -32.36
CA ARG A 674 39.37 -18.66 -31.25
C ARG A 674 38.20 -18.37 -30.33
N MET A 675 38.44 -18.40 -29.03
CA MET A 675 37.53 -17.97 -28.00
C MET A 675 38.23 -16.97 -27.11
N SER A 676 37.54 -15.91 -26.75
CA SER A 676 38.00 -15.01 -25.70
C SER A 676 36.89 -14.61 -24.79
N ARG A 677 37.21 -14.33 -23.55
CA ARG A 677 36.35 -13.75 -22.55
C ARG A 677 37.12 -12.69 -21.80
N GLY A 678 36.45 -11.59 -21.52
CA GLY A 678 37.05 -10.50 -20.83
C GLY A 678 36.02 -9.59 -20.18
N GLU A 679 36.56 -8.59 -19.57
CA GLU A 679 35.81 -7.51 -18.93
C GLU A 679 36.44 -6.19 -19.36
N PHE A 680 35.59 -5.21 -19.65
CA PHE A 680 36.03 -3.83 -19.72
C PHE A 680 35.11 -2.94 -18.89
N ASN A 681 35.68 -1.91 -18.29
CA ASN A 681 34.93 -1.00 -17.44
C ASN A 681 35.42 0.45 -17.60
N TYR A 682 34.56 1.37 -17.26
CA TYR A 682 34.87 2.79 -17.15
C TYR A 682 34.43 3.28 -15.79
N ASP A 683 35.37 3.38 -14.86
CA ASP A 683 35.13 3.83 -13.48
C ASP A 683 33.92 3.14 -12.82
N SER A 684 33.01 3.94 -12.26
CA SER A 684 31.72 3.48 -11.73
C SER A 684 30.56 3.62 -12.72
N GLN A 685 30.84 3.96 -13.98
CA GLN A 685 29.83 4.27 -14.99
C GLN A 685 29.28 3.04 -15.67
N TYR A 686 30.17 2.13 -16.05
CA TYR A 686 29.78 0.84 -16.60
C TYR A 686 30.86 -0.23 -16.44
N GLU A 687 30.40 -1.48 -16.44
CA GLU A 687 31.19 -2.70 -16.50
C GLU A 687 30.55 -3.65 -17.50
N ASN A 688 31.32 -4.14 -18.47
CA ASN A 688 30.88 -5.11 -19.46
C ASN A 688 31.67 -6.39 -19.34
N GLN A 689 31.00 -7.52 -19.31
CA GLN A 689 31.61 -8.84 -19.43
C GLN A 689 31.13 -9.51 -20.71
N TYR A 690 32.08 -9.99 -21.52
CA TYR A 690 31.76 -10.52 -22.82
C TYR A 690 32.38 -11.90 -23.07
N ASN A 691 31.71 -12.63 -24.00
CA ASN A 691 32.19 -13.89 -24.56
C ASN A 691 32.28 -13.74 -26.07
N PHE A 692 33.45 -13.98 -26.61
CA PHE A 692 33.71 -13.86 -28.02
C PHE A 692 34.13 -15.22 -28.62
N PHE A 693 33.55 -15.57 -29.75
CA PHE A 693 33.85 -16.77 -30.50
C PHE A 693 34.14 -16.41 -31.93
N GLN A 694 35.19 -17.00 -32.52
CA GLN A 694 35.56 -16.80 -33.93
C GLN A 694 36.00 -18.10 -34.56
N LEU A 695 35.52 -18.38 -35.78
CA LEU A 695 35.89 -19.54 -36.60
C LEU A 695 36.34 -19.04 -37.95
N GLY A 696 37.52 -19.48 -38.38
CA GLY A 696 38.09 -19.06 -39.66
C GLY A 696 38.72 -20.17 -40.46
N TYR A 697 38.95 -19.87 -41.73
CA TYR A 697 39.68 -20.73 -42.67
C TYR A 697 40.65 -19.88 -43.47
N ASP A 698 41.86 -20.35 -43.70
CA ASP A 698 42.88 -19.70 -44.51
C ASP A 698 43.47 -20.61 -45.56
N TRP A 699 43.86 -19.99 -46.65
CA TRP A 699 44.61 -20.60 -47.76
C TRP A 699 46.03 -20.09 -47.77
N ALA A 700 47.01 -20.97 -47.93
CA ALA A 700 48.39 -20.60 -48.06
C ALA A 700 48.77 -20.55 -49.57
N ARG A 701 49.41 -19.45 -49.99
CA ARG A 701 50.00 -19.31 -51.35
C ARG A 701 51.30 -18.55 -51.25
N GLY A 702 52.40 -19.29 -51.37
CA GLY A 702 53.74 -18.72 -51.16
C GLY A 702 53.92 -18.19 -49.78
N ASN A 703 54.27 -16.92 -49.65
CA ASN A 703 54.46 -16.24 -48.37
C ASN A 703 53.16 -15.61 -47.83
N TRP A 704 52.00 -15.82 -48.45
CA TRP A 704 50.74 -15.24 -48.09
C TRP A 704 49.75 -16.28 -47.58
N HIS A 705 49.06 -15.92 -46.49
CA HIS A 705 47.87 -16.61 -46.00
C HIS A 705 46.69 -15.66 -46.19
N TYR A 706 45.68 -16.07 -46.93
CA TYR A 706 44.41 -15.36 -47.12
C TYR A 706 43.33 -16.15 -46.41
N GLY A 707 42.48 -15.44 -45.72
CA GLY A 707 41.42 -16.16 -44.98
C GLY A 707 40.16 -15.34 -44.81
N ALA A 708 39.15 -16.08 -44.36
CA ALA A 708 37.88 -15.52 -43.92
C ALA A 708 37.50 -16.10 -42.56
N ALA A 709 36.88 -15.31 -41.73
CA ALA A 709 36.39 -15.76 -40.41
C ALA A 709 35.03 -15.15 -40.10
N VAL A 710 34.22 -15.95 -39.41
CA VAL A 710 32.96 -15.49 -38.81
C VAL A 710 33.15 -15.40 -37.31
N SER A 711 32.65 -14.34 -36.71
CA SER A 711 32.71 -14.12 -35.25
C SER A 711 31.37 -13.74 -34.65
N HIS A 712 31.22 -14.09 -33.42
CA HIS A 712 30.08 -13.72 -32.59
C HIS A 712 30.58 -13.26 -31.23
N ASN A 713 30.04 -12.14 -30.74
CA ASN A 713 30.28 -11.60 -29.42
C ASN A 713 28.97 -11.47 -28.68
N ASP A 714 28.96 -11.81 -27.39
CA ASP A 714 27.83 -11.68 -26.51
C ASP A 714 28.33 -11.07 -25.18
N GLY A 715 27.92 -9.82 -24.90
CA GLY A 715 28.36 -9.06 -23.76
C GLY A 715 27.19 -8.52 -22.97
N GLU A 716 27.31 -8.62 -21.65
CA GLU A 716 26.39 -8.01 -20.69
C GLU A 716 27.05 -6.79 -20.07
N THR A 717 26.34 -5.67 -20.05
CA THR A 717 26.81 -4.41 -19.46
C THR A 717 25.97 -4.05 -18.24
N THR A 718 26.63 -3.77 -17.12
CA THR A 718 26.04 -3.11 -15.97
C THR A 718 26.40 -1.65 -16.00
N TYR A 719 25.40 -0.77 -16.12
CA TYR A 719 25.56 0.68 -16.05
C TYR A 719 25.29 1.17 -14.63
N ALA A 720 25.77 2.34 -14.27
CA ALA A 720 25.45 2.99 -12.99
C ALA A 720 23.93 3.11 -12.76
N GLN A 721 23.13 3.23 -13.83
CA GLN A 721 21.68 3.41 -13.79
C GLN A 721 20.90 2.18 -14.30
N GLY A 722 21.53 1.07 -14.67
CA GLY A 722 20.82 -0.05 -15.25
C GLY A 722 21.68 -1.13 -15.85
N MET A 723 21.16 -1.79 -16.87
CA MET A 723 21.86 -2.89 -17.54
C MET A 723 21.62 -2.86 -19.05
N GLY A 724 22.44 -3.58 -19.79
CA GLY A 724 22.28 -3.73 -21.23
C GLY A 724 23.02 -4.94 -21.77
N GLU A 725 22.71 -5.31 -22.99
CA GLU A 725 23.35 -6.36 -23.74
C GLU A 725 23.94 -5.81 -25.05
N ASN A 726 25.15 -6.21 -25.36
CA ASN A 726 25.83 -5.86 -26.58
C ASN A 726 26.18 -7.14 -27.32
N ARG A 727 25.54 -7.40 -28.44
CA ARG A 727 25.81 -8.58 -29.28
C ARG A 727 26.32 -8.15 -30.62
N SER A 728 27.27 -8.89 -31.16
CA SER A 728 27.72 -8.68 -32.57
C SER A 728 27.88 -10.00 -33.32
N THR A 729 27.67 -9.93 -34.62
CA THR A 729 28.02 -11.01 -35.54
C THR A 729 28.72 -10.40 -36.73
N SER A 730 29.93 -10.84 -37.00
CA SER A 730 30.75 -10.24 -38.03
C SER A 730 31.43 -11.26 -38.96
N LEU A 731 31.76 -10.80 -40.15
CA LEU A 731 32.59 -11.47 -41.14
C LEU A 731 33.92 -10.71 -41.28
N SER A 732 35.01 -11.43 -41.16
CA SER A 732 36.35 -10.87 -41.39
C SER A 732 37.00 -11.50 -42.62
N LEU A 733 37.65 -10.69 -43.45
CA LEU A 733 38.56 -11.10 -44.49
C LEU A 733 39.97 -10.63 -44.12
N TYR A 734 40.95 -11.50 -44.27
CA TYR A 734 42.30 -11.13 -43.90
C TYR A 734 43.38 -11.68 -44.87
N GLY A 735 44.52 -10.99 -44.90
CA GLY A 735 45.71 -11.37 -45.62
C GLY A 735 46.95 -11.20 -44.74
N THR A 736 47.63 -12.29 -44.46
CA THR A 736 48.87 -12.30 -43.69
C THR A 736 50.05 -12.61 -44.59
N TRP A 737 51.03 -11.76 -44.62
CA TRP A 737 52.28 -11.97 -45.34
C TRP A 737 53.39 -12.35 -44.38
N LEU A 738 54.08 -13.45 -44.65
CA LEU A 738 55.24 -13.93 -43.89
C LEU A 738 56.50 -13.73 -44.72
N GLY A 739 57.23 -12.67 -44.44
CA GLY A 739 58.47 -12.30 -45.13
C GLY A 739 59.70 -13.04 -44.65
N ARG A 740 60.83 -12.84 -45.36
CA ARG A 740 62.12 -13.34 -44.95
C ARG A 740 62.67 -12.61 -43.72
N ASN A 741 63.52 -13.24 -42.95
CA ASN A 741 64.13 -12.64 -41.74
C ASN A 741 63.18 -12.23 -40.64
N GLY A 742 62.03 -12.96 -40.50
CA GLY A 742 61.09 -12.78 -39.47
C GLY A 742 60.08 -11.65 -39.65
N HIS A 743 60.12 -10.93 -40.79
CA HIS A 743 59.14 -9.89 -41.12
C HIS A 743 57.74 -10.49 -41.35
N TYR A 744 56.69 -9.77 -40.96
CA TYR A 744 55.30 -10.07 -41.29
C TYR A 744 54.47 -8.80 -41.46
N ALA A 745 53.39 -8.90 -42.21
CA ALA A 745 52.37 -7.93 -42.30
C ALA A 745 51.01 -8.62 -42.31
N ASP A 746 50.04 -8.08 -41.62
CA ASP A 746 48.71 -8.60 -41.54
C ASP A 746 47.66 -7.48 -41.82
N ILE A 747 46.69 -7.74 -42.62
CA ILE A 747 45.61 -6.82 -42.94
C ILE A 747 44.29 -7.56 -42.67
N VAL A 748 43.38 -6.95 -41.92
CA VAL A 748 42.08 -7.51 -41.59
C VAL A 748 40.98 -6.48 -41.90
N LEU A 749 40.02 -6.87 -42.69
CA LEU A 749 38.79 -6.14 -42.93
C LEU A 749 37.68 -6.90 -42.21
N LYS A 750 36.97 -6.27 -41.26
CA LYS A 750 35.84 -6.84 -40.51
C LYS A 750 34.61 -6.00 -40.79
N GLN A 751 33.47 -6.65 -41.00
CA GLN A 751 32.17 -6.02 -41.09
C GLN A 751 31.12 -6.90 -40.38
N GLY A 752 30.25 -6.28 -39.57
CA GLY A 752 29.24 -7.00 -38.86
C GLY A 752 28.07 -6.14 -38.39
N ARG A 753 27.07 -6.82 -37.85
CA ARG A 753 25.91 -6.21 -37.25
C ARG A 753 26.08 -6.26 -35.73
N LEU A 754 25.84 -5.13 -35.07
CA LEU A 754 25.79 -4.99 -33.63
C LEU A 754 24.35 -4.80 -33.27
N SER A 755 23.90 -5.53 -32.25
CA SER A 755 22.59 -5.39 -31.60
C SER A 755 22.82 -4.97 -30.18
N ASN A 756 22.19 -3.89 -29.76
CA ASN A 756 22.26 -3.35 -28.40
C ASN A 756 20.87 -3.25 -27.80
N ASP A 757 20.77 -3.61 -26.55
CA ASP A 757 19.56 -3.56 -25.76
C ASP A 757 19.92 -2.95 -24.40
N PHE A 758 19.06 -2.11 -23.84
CA PHE A 758 19.31 -1.51 -22.53
C PHE A 758 18.06 -1.18 -21.76
N ASP A 759 18.19 -1.27 -20.43
CA ASP A 759 17.21 -0.87 -19.43
C ASP A 759 17.86 0.07 -18.41
N ILE A 760 17.41 1.31 -18.36
CA ILE A 760 17.91 2.35 -17.48
C ILE A 760 16.81 2.79 -16.52
N TYR A 761 17.15 2.88 -15.25
CA TYR A 761 16.26 3.29 -14.15
C TYR A 761 16.83 4.54 -13.48
N THR A 762 16.11 5.64 -13.59
CA THR A 762 16.45 6.91 -12.95
C THR A 762 15.26 7.43 -12.17
N GLU A 763 15.44 8.52 -11.44
CA GLU A 763 14.30 9.19 -10.78
C GLU A 763 13.27 9.71 -11.78
N ALA A 764 13.67 9.97 -13.03
CA ALA A 764 12.79 10.38 -14.11
C ALA A 764 11.97 9.22 -14.72
N GLY A 765 12.28 7.98 -14.39
CA GLY A 765 11.57 6.79 -14.82
C GLY A 765 12.44 5.73 -15.48
N HIS A 766 11.78 4.71 -16.03
CA HIS A 766 12.39 3.60 -16.75
C HIS A 766 12.50 3.93 -18.24
N THR A 767 13.72 3.82 -18.76
CA THR A 767 14.03 4.00 -20.19
C THR A 767 14.57 2.69 -20.75
N HIS A 768 13.87 2.15 -21.74
CA HIS A 768 14.28 0.95 -22.47
C HIS A 768 14.42 1.28 -23.95
N GLY A 769 15.44 0.73 -24.59
CA GLY A 769 15.65 0.83 -26.03
C GLY A 769 16.41 -0.36 -26.55
N ASP A 770 16.11 -0.72 -27.79
CA ASP A 770 16.82 -1.70 -28.58
C ASP A 770 17.14 -1.13 -29.97
N TYR A 771 18.34 -1.38 -30.46
CA TYR A 771 18.76 -0.88 -31.76
C TYR A 771 19.88 -1.70 -32.34
N ASP A 772 19.98 -1.66 -33.70
CA ASP A 772 20.98 -2.38 -34.47
C ASP A 772 21.85 -1.41 -35.27
N MET A 773 23.14 -1.68 -35.32
CA MET A 773 24.11 -0.87 -36.08
C MET A 773 25.00 -1.76 -36.94
N TRP A 774 25.60 -1.18 -37.97
CA TRP A 774 26.62 -1.84 -38.76
C TRP A 774 28.01 -1.30 -38.41
N GLY A 775 28.90 -2.21 -38.01
CA GLY A 775 30.29 -1.90 -37.75
C GLY A 775 31.20 -2.36 -38.89
N THR A 776 32.21 -1.54 -39.18
CA THR A 776 33.28 -1.86 -40.12
C THR A 776 34.60 -1.52 -39.45
N SER A 777 35.59 -2.41 -39.53
CA SER A 777 36.94 -2.09 -39.11
C SER A 777 37.97 -2.57 -40.15
N LEU A 778 39.03 -1.81 -40.27
CA LEU A 778 40.18 -2.11 -41.08
C LEU A 778 41.44 -2.03 -40.21
N SER A 779 42.10 -3.17 -40.01
CA SER A 779 43.34 -3.24 -39.22
C SER A 779 44.52 -3.59 -40.12
N GLY A 780 45.62 -2.94 -39.88
CA GLY A 780 46.91 -3.25 -40.49
C GLY A 780 47.99 -3.39 -39.42
N GLU A 781 48.63 -4.54 -39.35
CA GLU A 781 49.74 -4.84 -38.41
C GLU A 781 51.00 -5.14 -39.21
N TYR A 782 52.13 -4.65 -38.72
CA TYR A 782 53.45 -4.97 -39.21
C TYR A 782 54.39 -5.26 -38.03
N GLY A 783 55.19 -6.33 -38.12
CA GLY A 783 56.15 -6.67 -37.13
C GLY A 783 57.31 -7.50 -37.66
N ARG A 784 58.27 -7.74 -36.79
CA ARG A 784 59.44 -8.54 -37.13
C ARG A 784 59.85 -9.41 -35.94
N LYS A 785 59.81 -10.74 -36.08
CA LYS A 785 60.38 -11.67 -35.12
C LYS A 785 61.89 -11.71 -35.33
N ILE A 786 62.61 -11.35 -34.28
CA ILE A 786 64.09 -11.34 -34.23
C ILE A 786 64.53 -12.45 -33.26
N ASP A 787 65.10 -13.52 -33.81
CA ASP A 787 65.57 -14.60 -32.97
C ASP A 787 66.92 -14.20 -32.33
N LEU A 788 66.98 -14.46 -31.02
CA LEU A 788 68.11 -14.21 -30.18
C LEU A 788 68.82 -15.56 -29.77
N LYS A 789 69.85 -15.49 -28.96
CA LYS A 789 70.56 -16.72 -28.49
C LYS A 789 69.66 -17.54 -27.54
N ASP A 790 69.90 -18.83 -27.47
CA ASP A 790 69.27 -19.78 -26.57
C ASP A 790 67.75 -19.89 -26.64
N GLY A 791 67.17 -19.68 -27.86
CA GLY A 791 65.72 -19.76 -28.11
C GLY A 791 64.93 -18.53 -27.70
N TRP A 792 65.57 -17.46 -27.23
CA TRP A 792 64.91 -16.19 -27.01
C TRP A 792 64.58 -15.48 -28.33
N TYR A 793 63.51 -14.70 -28.34
CA TYR A 793 63.16 -13.84 -29.47
C TYR A 793 62.51 -12.54 -28.97
N VAL A 794 62.56 -11.52 -29.81
CA VAL A 794 61.81 -10.29 -29.61
C VAL A 794 61.08 -9.96 -30.91
N THR A 795 59.83 -9.53 -30.80
CA THR A 795 58.98 -9.16 -31.92
C THR A 795 58.48 -7.73 -31.72
N PRO A 796 59.20 -6.70 -32.15
CA PRO A 796 58.61 -5.37 -32.25
C PRO A 796 57.48 -5.38 -33.29
N GLN A 797 56.36 -4.65 -32.96
CA GLN A 797 55.20 -4.59 -33.81
C GLN A 797 54.52 -3.24 -33.72
N ALA A 798 53.83 -2.85 -34.76
CA ALA A 798 52.97 -1.69 -34.85
C ALA A 798 51.69 -2.05 -35.61
N GLN A 799 50.57 -1.57 -35.14
CA GLN A 799 49.25 -1.82 -35.69
C GLN A 799 48.47 -0.51 -35.77
N MET A 800 47.66 -0.35 -36.77
CA MET A 800 46.68 0.72 -36.90
C MET A 800 45.34 0.10 -37.27
N THR A 801 44.31 0.40 -36.45
CA THR A 801 42.95 -0.07 -36.66
C THR A 801 42.03 1.12 -36.82
N LEU A 802 41.35 1.21 -37.95
CA LEU A 802 40.31 2.19 -38.26
C LEU A 802 38.96 1.49 -38.08
N MET A 803 38.07 2.10 -37.30
CA MET A 803 36.77 1.55 -37.02
C MET A 803 35.70 2.60 -37.26
N ARG A 804 34.56 2.15 -37.76
CA ARG A 804 33.36 2.97 -37.88
C ARG A 804 32.15 2.10 -37.60
N ILE A 805 31.28 2.58 -36.69
CA ILE A 805 29.93 2.06 -36.47
C ILE A 805 28.97 3.08 -37.07
N GLY A 806 28.06 2.63 -37.96
CA GLY A 806 27.06 3.50 -38.58
C GLY A 806 26.14 4.15 -37.55
N GLY A 807 25.65 5.32 -37.89
CA GLY A 807 24.65 5.99 -37.08
C GLY A 807 23.31 5.25 -37.10
N GLU A 808 22.49 5.46 -36.08
CA GLU A 808 21.15 4.86 -35.95
C GLU A 808 20.16 5.83 -35.33
N ASP A 809 18.91 5.69 -35.74
CA ASP A 809 17.78 6.44 -35.21
C ASP A 809 16.80 5.45 -34.55
N PHE A 810 16.50 5.62 -33.29
CA PHE A 810 15.52 4.78 -32.57
C PHE A 810 14.70 5.58 -31.56
N THR A 811 13.63 5.00 -31.04
CA THR A 811 12.78 5.64 -30.05
C THR A 811 12.63 4.70 -28.83
N THR A 812 12.88 5.22 -27.64
CA THR A 812 12.75 4.48 -26.38
C THR A 812 11.29 4.28 -25.98
N ASN A 813 11.03 3.36 -25.03
CA ASN A 813 9.69 3.06 -24.50
C ASN A 813 8.96 4.28 -23.94
N ASN A 814 9.70 5.26 -23.41
CA ASN A 814 9.15 6.51 -22.83
C ASN A 814 9.15 7.69 -23.83
N GLY A 815 9.39 7.42 -25.12
CA GLY A 815 9.21 8.35 -26.19
C GLY A 815 10.41 9.24 -26.51
N ILE A 816 11.59 9.01 -25.93
CA ILE A 816 12.81 9.72 -26.33
C ILE A 816 13.21 9.23 -27.73
N HIS A 817 13.21 10.14 -28.71
CA HIS A 817 13.78 9.88 -30.01
C HIS A 817 15.29 10.13 -29.96
N VAL A 818 16.06 9.09 -30.25
CA VAL A 818 17.53 9.10 -30.20
C VAL A 818 18.05 9.04 -31.60
N ARG A 819 18.85 10.03 -32.03
CA ARG A 819 19.66 9.97 -33.24
C ARG A 819 21.11 9.93 -32.82
N GLN A 820 21.77 8.84 -33.12
CA GLN A 820 23.18 8.67 -32.90
C GLN A 820 23.92 8.81 -34.22
N ASP A 821 24.87 9.73 -34.32
CA ASP A 821 25.73 9.81 -35.47
C ASP A 821 26.73 8.65 -35.50
N SER A 822 27.42 8.45 -36.61
CA SER A 822 28.40 7.38 -36.72
C SER A 822 29.50 7.54 -35.66
N LEU A 823 29.83 6.41 -35.02
CA LEU A 823 30.92 6.33 -34.05
C LEU A 823 32.21 5.96 -34.79
N GLU A 824 33.26 6.75 -34.60
CA GLU A 824 34.55 6.56 -35.27
C GLU A 824 35.66 6.38 -34.24
N SER A 825 36.62 5.49 -34.54
CA SER A 825 37.77 5.24 -33.69
C SER A 825 38.97 4.90 -34.61
N ALA A 826 40.14 5.41 -34.24
CA ALA A 826 41.39 5.17 -34.96
C ALA A 826 42.52 4.82 -34.00
N VAL A 827 42.68 3.55 -33.68
CA VAL A 827 43.62 3.07 -32.67
C VAL A 827 44.96 2.71 -33.29
N GLY A 828 45.96 3.46 -32.90
CA GLY A 828 47.36 3.14 -33.11
C GLY A 828 47.94 2.33 -31.96
N ARG A 829 48.68 1.28 -32.29
CA ARG A 829 49.35 0.42 -31.30
C ARG A 829 50.83 0.27 -31.68
N VAL A 830 51.68 0.47 -30.70
CA VAL A 830 53.12 0.18 -30.80
C VAL A 830 53.53 -0.66 -29.61
N GLY A 831 54.18 -1.77 -29.88
CA GLY A 831 54.56 -2.68 -28.82
C GLY A 831 55.62 -3.68 -29.20
N PHE A 832 55.89 -4.55 -28.27
CA PHE A 832 56.85 -5.67 -28.51
C PHE A 832 56.40 -6.91 -27.71
N GLU A 833 56.80 -8.03 -28.24
CA GLU A 833 56.67 -9.35 -27.60
C GLU A 833 58.05 -9.87 -27.36
N VAL A 834 58.32 -10.35 -26.14
CA VAL A 834 59.56 -11.07 -25.78
C VAL A 834 59.17 -12.47 -25.38
N GLY A 835 59.76 -13.44 -26.04
CA GLY A 835 59.42 -14.82 -25.75
C GLY A 835 60.64 -15.77 -25.78
N LYS A 836 60.38 -16.99 -25.36
CA LYS A 836 61.33 -18.08 -25.38
C LYS A 836 60.73 -19.31 -26.04
N ALA A 837 61.32 -19.79 -27.12
CA ALA A 837 60.95 -21.01 -27.78
C ALA A 837 61.62 -22.24 -27.13
N PHE A 838 60.91 -23.37 -27.06
CA PHE A 838 61.32 -24.62 -26.47
C PHE A 838 61.31 -25.72 -27.55
N ASP A 839 62.45 -26.09 -28.01
CA ASP A 839 62.75 -27.27 -28.86
C ASP A 839 61.71 -27.55 -29.98
N LYS A 840 61.28 -26.53 -30.72
CA LYS A 840 60.23 -26.59 -31.78
C LYS A 840 58.84 -27.10 -31.27
N LYS A 841 58.59 -27.20 -29.96
CA LYS A 841 57.31 -27.65 -29.42
C LYS A 841 56.40 -26.51 -28.97
N GLY A 842 56.95 -25.34 -28.80
CA GLY A 842 56.18 -24.18 -28.44
C GLY A 842 57.00 -23.04 -27.90
N SER A 843 56.36 -21.98 -27.48
CA SER A 843 56.95 -20.78 -26.88
C SER A 843 56.08 -20.19 -25.80
N ILE A 844 56.72 -19.54 -24.86
CA ILE A 844 56.02 -18.60 -23.94
C ILE A 844 56.50 -17.20 -24.23
N TYR A 845 55.60 -16.23 -24.02
CA TYR A 845 55.94 -14.83 -24.30
C TYR A 845 55.28 -13.90 -23.32
N ALA A 846 55.88 -12.74 -23.17
CA ALA A 846 55.28 -11.54 -22.55
C ALA A 846 55.18 -10.45 -23.57
N LYS A 847 54.10 -9.69 -23.58
CA LYS A 847 53.88 -8.56 -24.49
C LYS A 847 53.62 -7.29 -23.70
N ALA A 848 54.02 -6.17 -24.25
CA ALA A 848 53.68 -4.84 -23.79
C ALA A 848 53.45 -3.93 -24.98
N SER A 849 52.40 -3.13 -24.91
CA SER A 849 52.05 -2.17 -25.98
C SER A 849 51.52 -0.87 -25.39
N LEU A 850 51.77 0.21 -26.09
CA LEU A 850 51.13 1.52 -25.89
C LEU A 850 50.11 1.69 -27.01
N LEU A 851 48.89 2.06 -26.67
CA LEU A 851 47.78 2.30 -27.56
C LEU A 851 47.29 3.73 -27.41
N HIS A 852 46.87 4.31 -28.54
CA HIS A 852 46.25 5.65 -28.55
C HIS A 852 45.15 5.66 -29.62
N ASP A 853 43.95 6.13 -29.20
CA ASP A 853 42.84 6.39 -30.10
C ASP A 853 42.85 7.85 -30.56
N PHE A 854 43.09 8.08 -31.85
CA PHE A 854 43.25 9.41 -32.44
C PHE A 854 41.92 10.06 -32.86
N ALA A 855 40.81 9.34 -32.85
CA ALA A 855 39.58 9.81 -33.47
C ALA A 855 38.30 9.34 -32.73
N GLY A 856 38.40 8.96 -31.50
CA GLY A 856 37.25 8.48 -30.75
C GLY A 856 36.23 9.61 -30.45
N SER A 857 35.13 9.67 -31.20
CA SER A 857 34.04 10.62 -30.98
C SER A 857 32.67 9.97 -31.13
N ALA A 858 31.71 10.43 -30.36
CA ALA A 858 30.33 10.03 -30.42
C ALA A 858 29.42 11.23 -30.24
N ASP A 859 28.60 11.54 -31.23
CA ASP A 859 27.58 12.60 -31.16
C ASP A 859 26.21 11.99 -31.11
N THR A 860 25.44 12.38 -30.07
CA THR A 860 24.09 11.88 -29.86
C THR A 860 23.13 13.04 -29.68
N TYR A 861 21.98 12.93 -30.36
CA TYR A 861 20.89 13.90 -30.31
C TYR A 861 19.68 13.21 -29.70
N LEU A 862 19.10 13.82 -28.66
CA LEU A 862 17.91 13.35 -28.00
C LEU A 862 16.78 14.33 -28.23
N SER A 863 15.60 13.85 -28.55
CA SER A 863 14.41 14.69 -28.64
C SER A 863 13.22 14.02 -28.00
N LEU A 864 12.38 14.81 -27.35
CA LEU A 864 11.17 14.38 -26.68
C LEU A 864 10.14 15.51 -26.76
N LYS A 865 8.98 15.25 -27.34
CA LYS A 865 7.87 16.21 -27.47
C LYS A 865 8.24 17.58 -28.05
N GLY A 866 9.18 17.61 -28.99
CA GLY A 866 9.60 18.84 -29.67
C GLY A 866 10.79 19.56 -29.05
N LEU A 867 11.20 19.17 -27.85
CA LEU A 867 12.47 19.63 -27.27
C LEU A 867 13.61 18.71 -27.66
N SER A 868 14.78 19.27 -27.82
CA SER A 868 15.97 18.52 -28.20
C SER A 868 17.16 18.90 -27.35
N ASN A 869 17.99 17.94 -27.04
CA ASN A 869 19.29 18.12 -26.42
C ASN A 869 20.34 17.29 -27.17
N SER A 870 21.57 17.68 -27.13
CA SER A 870 22.66 16.96 -27.77
C SER A 870 23.89 16.94 -26.89
N TYR A 871 24.68 15.89 -27.03
CA TYR A 871 25.99 15.81 -26.40
C TYR A 871 26.99 15.18 -27.35
N SER A 872 28.21 15.64 -27.24
CA SER A 872 29.37 15.07 -27.92
C SER A 872 30.30 14.47 -26.90
N GLN A 873 30.74 13.26 -27.13
CA GLN A 873 31.69 12.57 -26.25
C GLN A 873 32.97 12.29 -27.01
N ASP A 874 34.10 12.67 -26.43
CA ASP A 874 35.43 12.27 -26.83
C ASP A 874 35.81 10.99 -26.06
N ILE A 875 36.03 9.90 -26.80
CA ILE A 875 36.51 8.60 -26.30
C ILE A 875 37.97 8.33 -26.74
N GLY A 876 38.62 9.36 -27.26
CA GLY A 876 40.04 9.31 -27.59
C GLY A 876 40.89 9.27 -26.32
N ASP A 877 41.75 8.28 -26.22
CA ASP A 877 42.54 8.06 -24.98
C ASP A 877 43.87 7.34 -25.29
N THR A 878 44.73 7.31 -24.30
CA THR A 878 46.01 6.63 -24.31
C THR A 878 46.11 5.62 -23.17
N TRP A 879 46.36 4.36 -23.49
CA TRP A 879 46.47 3.32 -22.47
C TRP A 879 47.60 2.34 -22.73
N TRP A 880 48.03 1.62 -21.74
CA TRP A 880 48.98 0.53 -21.80
C TRP A 880 48.28 -0.83 -21.82
N GLU A 881 48.85 -1.77 -22.58
CA GLU A 881 48.45 -3.17 -22.52
C GLU A 881 49.67 -4.02 -22.15
N ALA A 882 49.47 -4.95 -21.23
CA ALA A 882 50.44 -5.97 -20.91
C ALA A 882 49.78 -7.36 -20.94
N GLY A 883 50.53 -8.35 -21.36
CA GLY A 883 50.01 -9.72 -21.43
C GLY A 883 51.08 -10.79 -21.36
N LEU A 884 50.61 -11.99 -21.07
CA LEU A 884 51.41 -13.21 -21.06
C LEU A 884 50.71 -14.25 -21.95
N GLY A 885 51.48 -15.00 -22.71
CA GLY A 885 50.88 -16.02 -23.55
C GLY A 885 51.81 -17.19 -23.85
N PHE A 886 51.29 -18.17 -24.49
CA PHE A 886 52.00 -19.31 -24.96
C PHE A 886 51.48 -19.84 -26.32
N ASN A 887 52.36 -20.51 -27.01
CA ASN A 887 52.08 -21.25 -28.22
C ASN A 887 52.53 -22.68 -28.01
N TYR A 888 51.78 -23.67 -28.48
CA TYR A 888 52.11 -25.08 -28.30
C TYR A 888 51.71 -25.90 -29.55
N LYS A 889 52.68 -26.59 -30.13
CA LYS A 889 52.48 -27.52 -31.22
C LYS A 889 52.01 -28.85 -30.65
N VAL A 890 50.71 -29.16 -30.77
CA VAL A 890 50.15 -30.42 -30.30
C VAL A 890 50.62 -31.60 -31.12
N ASN A 891 50.64 -31.40 -32.43
CA ASN A 891 51.19 -32.33 -33.43
C ASN A 891 51.61 -31.55 -34.68
N ASP A 892 52.05 -32.22 -35.78
CA ASP A 892 52.51 -31.53 -37.00
C ASP A 892 51.43 -30.72 -37.67
N SER A 893 50.16 -31.04 -37.49
CA SER A 893 49.04 -30.33 -38.10
C SER A 893 48.18 -29.49 -37.12
N SER A 894 48.46 -29.57 -35.83
CA SER A 894 47.61 -28.94 -34.80
C SER A 894 48.42 -28.04 -33.87
N TYR A 895 47.92 -26.86 -33.66
CA TYR A 895 48.62 -25.81 -32.96
C TYR A 895 47.68 -25.08 -31.99
N LEU A 896 48.04 -24.99 -30.72
CA LEU A 896 47.28 -24.33 -29.67
C LEU A 896 48.00 -23.05 -29.24
N TYR A 897 47.27 -21.98 -29.01
CA TYR A 897 47.78 -20.73 -28.49
C TYR A 897 46.82 -20.14 -27.48
N ALA A 898 47.34 -19.42 -26.50
CA ALA A 898 46.55 -18.70 -25.53
C ALA A 898 47.33 -17.52 -24.96
N ASP A 899 46.61 -16.49 -24.57
CA ASP A 899 47.16 -15.36 -23.84
C ASP A 899 46.17 -14.78 -22.83
N VAL A 900 46.69 -14.06 -21.87
CA VAL A 900 45.96 -13.23 -20.90
C VAL A 900 46.48 -11.83 -21.02
N VAL A 901 45.54 -10.87 -21.04
CA VAL A 901 45.85 -9.45 -21.28
C VAL A 901 45.18 -8.62 -20.21
N LYS A 902 45.83 -7.53 -19.81
CA LYS A 902 45.31 -6.46 -18.99
C LYS A 902 45.71 -5.11 -19.60
N THR A 903 44.75 -4.15 -19.59
CA THR A 903 45.05 -2.76 -19.90
C THR A 903 45.03 -1.89 -18.64
N PHE A 904 45.69 -0.77 -18.66
CA PHE A 904 45.73 0.20 -17.57
C PHE A 904 46.17 1.60 -18.06
N GLY A 905 45.76 2.61 -17.33
CA GLY A 905 46.13 4.00 -17.55
C GLY A 905 45.26 4.75 -18.55
N GLY A 906 44.16 4.19 -19.01
CA GLY A 906 43.14 4.82 -19.81
C GLY A 906 41.83 4.98 -19.01
N ASP A 907 40.92 5.72 -19.60
CA ASP A 907 39.58 5.89 -19.03
C ASP A 907 38.80 4.57 -19.05
N VAL A 908 38.88 3.84 -20.16
CA VAL A 908 38.36 2.48 -20.27
C VAL A 908 39.45 1.46 -20.04
N GLU A 909 39.31 0.65 -19.01
CA GLU A 909 40.23 -0.41 -18.67
C GLU A 909 39.68 -1.79 -19.00
N THR A 910 40.57 -2.70 -19.39
CA THR A 910 40.32 -4.14 -19.48
C THR A 910 41.07 -4.82 -18.35
N PRO A 911 40.45 -5.01 -17.17
CA PRO A 911 41.10 -5.60 -15.99
C PRO A 911 41.65 -6.97 -16.26
N TRP A 912 40.98 -7.72 -17.10
CA TRP A 912 41.38 -9.04 -17.53
C TRP A 912 40.71 -9.43 -18.88
N GLN A 913 41.47 -10.12 -19.70
CA GLN A 913 40.96 -10.80 -20.91
C GLN A 913 41.81 -12.03 -21.12
N TRP A 914 41.21 -13.18 -21.33
CA TRP A 914 41.89 -14.34 -21.80
C TRP A 914 41.46 -14.68 -23.22
N ASN A 915 42.35 -15.21 -23.96
CA ASN A 915 42.16 -15.64 -25.33
C ASN A 915 42.77 -17.01 -25.53
N VAL A 916 42.02 -17.94 -26.13
CA VAL A 916 42.49 -19.30 -26.46
C VAL A 916 42.11 -19.62 -27.90
N GLY A 917 43.03 -20.11 -28.65
CA GLY A 917 42.76 -20.51 -30.01
C GLY A 917 43.50 -21.81 -30.41
N MET A 918 42.96 -22.47 -31.40
CA MET A 918 43.54 -23.67 -31.99
C MET A 918 43.45 -23.63 -33.50
N ARG A 919 44.49 -24.04 -34.16
CA ARG A 919 44.57 -24.12 -35.61
C ARG A 919 44.91 -25.52 -36.06
N TRP A 920 44.23 -26.02 -37.08
CA TRP A 920 44.52 -27.28 -37.79
C TRP A 920 44.92 -26.98 -39.22
N ALA A 921 46.18 -27.34 -39.56
CA ALA A 921 46.68 -27.19 -40.89
C ALA A 921 46.49 -28.47 -41.71
N PHE A 922 46.17 -28.28 -42.97
CA PHE A 922 46.05 -29.36 -43.94
C PHE A 922 47.10 -29.16 -45.00
N VAL A 923 47.75 -30.26 -45.39
CA VAL A 923 48.78 -30.27 -46.46
C VAL A 923 48.12 -30.28 -47.81
#